data_b6a289b83e5b133441cb5b1f88bb837a
#
_entry.id   b6a289b83e5b133441cb5b1f88bb837a
#
_cell.length_a   1.000
_cell.length_b   1.000
_cell.length_c   1.000
_cell.angle_alpha   90.00
_cell.angle_beta   90.00
_cell.angle_gamma   90.00
#
_symmetry.space_group_name_H-M   'P 1'
#
loop_
_entity.id
_entity.type
_entity.pdbx_description
1 polymer ?
#
loop_
_entity_poly.entity_id
_entity_poly.type
_entity_poly.pdbx_seq_one_letter_code
_entity_poly.pdbx_strand_id
1 'polypeptide(L)'
;MAQCVRKYLLGVAFVLVAGVAFASDNEPKIDTLIAVDKVQVTAIKQGSELRREAVAASVLSGRALTMRGVAAVKDVMTDIPNLFMPDYGSRTTSSIYVRGMGTRIDQPVVGMTVDNVQLADKNLYDTELQDIERIEFLRGPQATLYGRNTMGGVINVYTLSPLTYQGVRLRADYGSRNAFRVAASSYNKFGEKFGFSVSAQYSHHDGYWHNSYDNSLCDKENGGNFRTKFQYREGALSIDNTLALSIVEQGGYPYEYVGSANPDKQRDELVGKICYNEPSTYSRVAVSDGLSVRYDFGKFSLASIISYQYMNDRMHIDNDFLPEYYFTLEQRKQQHQIAEDLIFRSKSDGKYRWLAGVYGFFKREKMQAPVTFGVTGIERLILDNINANSPYEGEYRWGDAEGNGADELLLDSRFTTHNSGVAAYHRSELHLGRWRLALGLRLDYELVQMLYNTATTTAYTAFPSDATLAPTTVSVNIADSDLLSRGFFEFLPSFSAAVNLDAAGRNMLYFSASKGYKAGGFNTQMFSEVLQRRLKKQMGLSQEIDIDELCAYDPEHSYNVELGGHFSTNDGKFTADASLFYIECVNQQLTIFPDENSTGRMMTNAGRTRSFGAELSATARLANTLVLRGSYGYTNAKFREFESGGVNYAGNFIPYAPKNSLSLRLMQTVPFRSQWIDRMVLSVGAMGAGRIYWNESNDVSQPFYALLEASVRFEGEKWAVDLWCKNATNTKYNVFYFESMGNRFLQRGKPMTGGIRVMINIL
;
A
#
# COMPACT_ATOMS: atom_id res chain seq x y z
N MET A 1 7.60 24.57 10.00
CA MET A 1 7.75 23.91 8.69
C MET A 1 6.59 24.20 7.74
N ALA A 2 5.33 24.09 8.15
CA ALA A 2 4.15 24.39 7.32
C ALA A 2 4.12 25.79 6.66
N GLN A 3 4.57 26.82 7.36
CA GLN A 3 4.67 28.17 6.79
C GLN A 3 5.77 28.30 5.72
N CYS A 4 6.86 27.52 5.81
CA CYS A 4 7.90 27.47 4.80
C CYS A 4 7.42 26.75 3.54
N VAL A 5 6.76 25.60 3.68
CA VAL A 5 6.21 24.82 2.56
C VAL A 5 5.17 25.62 1.77
N ARG A 6 4.31 26.38 2.46
CA ARG A 6 3.29 27.26 1.84
C ARG A 6 3.93 28.38 1.00
N LYS A 7 5.08 28.96 1.44
CA LYS A 7 5.79 30.00 0.68
C LYS A 7 6.51 29.46 -0.55
N TYR A 8 7.07 28.25 -0.49
CA TYR A 8 7.79 27.64 -1.62
C TYR A 8 6.85 27.10 -2.69
N LEU A 9 5.68 26.52 -2.31
CA LEU A 9 4.68 26.06 -3.28
C LEU A 9 3.99 27.20 -4.03
N LEU A 10 3.74 28.35 -3.38
CA LEU A 10 3.26 29.55 -4.06
C LEU A 10 4.30 30.14 -5.03
N GLY A 11 5.60 30.05 -4.69
CA GLY A 11 6.69 30.47 -5.58
C GLY A 11 6.80 29.58 -6.84
N VAL A 12 6.60 28.27 -6.71
CA VAL A 12 6.63 27.31 -7.84
C VAL A 12 5.43 27.50 -8.77
N ALA A 13 4.23 27.81 -8.24
CA ALA A 13 3.06 28.14 -9.04
C ALA A 13 3.29 29.41 -9.91
N PHE A 14 4.06 30.38 -9.41
CA PHE A 14 4.36 31.62 -10.15
C PHE A 14 5.38 31.41 -11.30
N VAL A 15 6.34 30.49 -11.12
CA VAL A 15 7.32 30.11 -12.17
C VAL A 15 6.65 29.31 -13.30
N LEU A 16 5.60 28.54 -13.02
CA LEU A 16 4.83 27.80 -14.02
C LEU A 16 4.03 28.69 -14.95
N VAL A 17 3.57 29.86 -14.50
CA VAL A 17 2.82 30.82 -15.32
C VAL A 17 3.70 31.55 -16.33
N ALA A 18 4.99 31.71 -16.06
CA ALA A 18 5.92 32.39 -16.97
C ALA A 18 6.34 31.55 -18.19
N GLY A 19 6.05 30.22 -18.20
CA GLY A 19 6.40 29.32 -19.31
C GLY A 19 5.38 29.28 -20.47
N VAL A 20 4.32 30.09 -20.43
CA VAL A 20 3.20 30.05 -21.37
C VAL A 20 3.50 30.59 -22.79
N ALA A 21 4.72 31.11 -23.04
CA ALA A 21 4.99 31.92 -24.23
C ALA A 21 5.40 31.15 -25.50
N PHE A 22 5.51 29.81 -25.50
CA PHE A 22 5.95 29.05 -26.69
C PHE A 22 5.11 27.79 -26.94
N ALA A 23 3.81 27.93 -27.18
CA ALA A 23 2.98 26.82 -27.64
C ALA A 23 2.90 26.85 -29.20
N SER A 24 3.27 25.75 -29.84
CA SER A 24 3.17 25.51 -31.27
C SER A 24 1.76 24.98 -31.63
N ASP A 25 1.19 25.45 -32.72
CA ASP A 25 -0.13 25.10 -33.28
C ASP A 25 -0.18 23.65 -33.83
N ASN A 26 -0.28 22.65 -32.95
CA ASN A 26 -0.63 21.31 -33.36
C ASN A 26 -1.70 20.75 -32.42
N GLU A 27 -2.97 20.83 -32.82
CA GLU A 27 -4.09 20.25 -32.08
C GLU A 27 -4.03 18.73 -32.01
N PRO A 28 -3.97 18.10 -30.84
CA PRO A 28 -4.40 16.72 -30.71
C PRO A 28 -5.93 16.71 -30.70
N LYS A 29 -6.56 16.17 -31.75
CA LYS A 29 -8.01 15.91 -31.77
C LYS A 29 -8.36 15.11 -30.52
N ILE A 30 -9.16 15.71 -29.62
CA ILE A 30 -9.78 15.03 -28.49
C ILE A 30 -10.64 13.92 -29.07
N ASP A 31 -10.20 12.68 -28.92
CA ASP A 31 -10.84 11.52 -29.49
C ASP A 31 -12.28 11.40 -28.95
N THR A 32 -13.25 11.58 -29.83
CA THR A 32 -14.65 11.84 -29.51
C THR A 32 -15.44 10.60 -29.08
N LEU A 33 -14.78 9.47 -28.87
CA LEU A 33 -15.42 8.22 -28.48
C LEU A 33 -14.66 7.60 -27.31
N ILE A 34 -15.39 7.03 -26.36
CA ILE A 34 -14.86 6.13 -25.35
C ILE A 34 -14.26 4.92 -26.10
N ALA A 35 -13.08 5.10 -26.65
CA ALA A 35 -12.33 4.01 -27.22
C ALA A 35 -11.98 3.07 -26.04
N VAL A 36 -12.24 1.79 -26.21
CA VAL A 36 -11.54 0.77 -25.43
C VAL A 36 -10.11 0.83 -25.95
N ASP A 37 -9.27 1.63 -25.26
CA ASP A 37 -7.92 1.91 -25.70
C ASP A 37 -7.19 0.58 -25.91
N LYS A 38 -6.55 0.44 -27.09
CA LYS A 38 -5.54 -0.58 -27.31
C LYS A 38 -4.34 -0.22 -26.46
N VAL A 39 -4.37 -0.59 -25.18
CA VAL A 39 -3.29 -0.29 -24.26
C VAL A 39 -2.16 -1.27 -24.52
N GLN A 40 -1.05 -0.77 -25.01
CA GLN A 40 0.20 -1.53 -25.07
C GLN A 40 0.71 -1.73 -23.64
N VAL A 41 0.77 -2.97 -23.17
CA VAL A 41 1.23 -3.30 -21.83
C VAL A 41 2.74 -3.45 -21.83
N THR A 42 3.40 -2.61 -21.07
CA THR A 42 4.84 -2.77 -20.74
C THR A 42 5.07 -3.53 -19.43
N ALA A 43 3.99 -3.90 -18.75
CA ALA A 43 3.99 -4.50 -17.43
C ALA A 43 4.80 -5.80 -17.32
N ILE A 44 4.94 -6.55 -18.40
CA ILE A 44 5.73 -7.79 -18.44
C ILE A 44 7.15 -7.51 -18.93
N LYS A 45 7.57 -6.26 -18.88
CA LYS A 45 8.86 -5.81 -19.37
C LYS A 45 9.12 -6.17 -20.86
N GLN A 46 8.11 -6.56 -21.63
CA GLN A 46 8.23 -7.01 -23.01
C GLN A 46 7.43 -6.24 -24.06
N GLY A 47 6.63 -5.26 -23.70
CA GLY A 47 5.91 -4.40 -24.65
C GLY A 47 4.97 -5.19 -25.57
N SER A 48 3.99 -5.89 -25.00
CA SER A 48 2.94 -6.62 -25.71
C SER A 48 1.56 -6.03 -25.37
N GLU A 49 0.56 -6.31 -26.23
CA GLU A 49 -0.82 -5.97 -25.90
C GLU A 49 -1.28 -6.85 -24.72
N LEU A 50 -1.87 -6.25 -23.67
CA LEU A 50 -2.32 -6.97 -22.46
C LEU A 50 -3.17 -8.20 -22.77
N ARG A 51 -4.07 -8.07 -23.75
CA ARG A 51 -4.95 -9.15 -24.17
C ARG A 51 -4.24 -10.33 -24.82
N ARG A 52 -2.93 -10.22 -25.04
CA ARG A 52 -2.09 -11.31 -25.55
C ARG A 52 -1.27 -11.97 -24.45
N GLU A 53 -1.38 -11.52 -23.20
CA GLU A 53 -0.60 -12.09 -22.11
C GLU A 53 -1.42 -13.08 -21.30
N ALA A 54 -0.76 -14.15 -20.85
CA ALA A 54 -1.36 -15.22 -20.04
C ALA A 54 -1.38 -14.83 -18.56
N VAL A 55 -2.12 -13.77 -18.23
CA VAL A 55 -2.20 -13.22 -16.86
C VAL A 55 -3.53 -12.51 -16.64
N ALA A 56 -4.10 -12.65 -15.45
CA ALA A 56 -5.23 -11.84 -15.04
C ALA A 56 -4.78 -10.38 -14.80
N ALA A 57 -5.28 -9.47 -15.61
CA ALA A 57 -4.87 -8.08 -15.53
C ALA A 57 -6.06 -7.12 -15.65
N SER A 58 -5.89 -5.92 -15.10
CA SER A 58 -6.84 -4.82 -15.27
C SER A 58 -6.08 -3.54 -15.61
N VAL A 59 -6.60 -2.77 -16.57
CA VAL A 59 -6.00 -1.51 -16.99
C VAL A 59 -7.01 -0.39 -16.83
N LEU A 60 -6.56 0.69 -16.22
CA LEU A 60 -7.30 1.94 -16.07
C LEU A 60 -6.56 3.05 -16.81
N SER A 61 -7.16 3.59 -17.87
CA SER A 61 -6.58 4.71 -18.61
C SER A 61 -6.64 6.01 -17.81
N GLY A 62 -5.72 6.94 -18.07
CA GLY A 62 -5.69 8.26 -17.43
C GLY A 62 -7.01 9.03 -17.59
N ARG A 63 -7.70 8.85 -18.74
CA ARG A 63 -9.02 9.40 -18.94
C ARG A 63 -10.05 8.83 -17.95
N ALA A 64 -10.07 7.50 -17.76
CA ALA A 64 -10.97 6.86 -16.80
C ALA A 64 -10.68 7.31 -15.36
N LEU A 65 -9.40 7.46 -15.00
CA LEU A 65 -8.97 7.98 -13.70
C LEU A 65 -9.42 9.44 -13.50
N THR A 66 -9.22 10.28 -14.51
CA THR A 66 -9.61 11.69 -14.48
C THR A 66 -11.11 11.86 -14.37
N MET A 67 -11.91 11.11 -15.15
CA MET A 67 -13.38 11.17 -15.12
C MET A 67 -13.94 10.76 -13.73
N ARG A 68 -13.28 9.89 -13.02
CA ARG A 68 -13.67 9.44 -11.66
C ARG A 68 -13.12 10.33 -10.55
N GLY A 69 -12.21 11.23 -10.88
CA GLY A 69 -11.54 12.06 -9.90
C GLY A 69 -10.64 11.27 -8.96
N VAL A 70 -10.03 10.22 -9.48
CA VAL A 70 -9.07 9.41 -8.73
C VAL A 70 -7.93 10.28 -8.22
N ALA A 71 -7.64 10.17 -6.94
CA ALA A 71 -6.62 10.92 -6.25
C ALA A 71 -5.42 10.04 -5.86
N ALA A 72 -5.67 8.83 -5.41
CA ALA A 72 -4.67 7.88 -4.97
C ALA A 72 -4.98 6.47 -5.50
N VAL A 73 -4.00 5.57 -5.39
CA VAL A 73 -4.15 4.18 -5.85
C VAL A 73 -5.32 3.49 -5.14
N LYS A 74 -5.56 3.78 -3.86
CA LYS A 74 -6.69 3.22 -3.09
C LYS A 74 -8.08 3.55 -3.68
N ASP A 75 -8.23 4.67 -4.38
CA ASP A 75 -9.51 5.05 -5.00
C ASP A 75 -9.94 4.12 -6.14
N VAL A 76 -9.02 3.35 -6.71
CA VAL A 76 -9.29 2.44 -7.84
C VAL A 76 -9.33 0.97 -7.46
N MET A 77 -9.04 0.64 -6.20
CA MET A 77 -8.97 -0.76 -5.74
C MET A 77 -10.27 -1.52 -5.94
N THR A 78 -11.39 -0.85 -5.73
CA THR A 78 -12.72 -1.47 -5.86
C THR A 78 -13.10 -1.85 -7.30
N ASP A 79 -12.42 -1.27 -8.32
CA ASP A 79 -12.64 -1.65 -9.73
C ASP A 79 -11.91 -2.94 -10.11
N ILE A 80 -10.98 -3.36 -9.28
CA ILE A 80 -10.14 -4.52 -9.54
C ILE A 80 -10.68 -5.72 -8.75
N PRO A 81 -11.06 -6.82 -9.41
CA PRO A 81 -11.55 -7.98 -8.71
C PRO A 81 -10.56 -8.51 -7.67
N ASN A 82 -11.06 -8.90 -6.50
CA ASN A 82 -10.28 -9.47 -5.41
C ASN A 82 -9.08 -8.65 -4.93
N LEU A 83 -9.12 -7.33 -5.16
CA LEU A 83 -8.15 -6.37 -4.63
C LEU A 83 -8.84 -5.49 -3.58
N PHE A 84 -8.21 -5.34 -2.41
CA PHE A 84 -8.74 -4.56 -1.31
C PHE A 84 -7.62 -3.78 -0.60
N MET A 85 -7.78 -2.48 -0.48
CA MET A 85 -6.89 -1.59 0.25
C MET A 85 -7.73 -0.69 1.14
N PRO A 86 -7.99 -1.09 2.40
CA PRO A 86 -8.79 -0.32 3.32
C PRO A 86 -8.11 0.99 3.71
N ASP A 87 -8.90 2.05 3.85
CA ASP A 87 -8.44 3.38 4.26
C ASP A 87 -8.61 3.54 5.77
N TYR A 88 -7.59 3.17 6.56
CA TYR A 88 -7.61 3.24 8.02
C TYR A 88 -6.30 3.75 8.62
N GLY A 89 -6.38 4.23 9.87
CA GLY A 89 -5.25 4.72 10.64
C GLY A 89 -4.64 5.97 10.01
N SER A 90 -3.46 5.81 9.44
CA SER A 90 -2.75 6.82 8.68
C SER A 90 -2.19 6.25 7.38
N ARG A 91 -1.47 7.03 6.60
CA ARG A 91 -0.88 6.55 5.33
C ARG A 91 0.14 5.42 5.52
N THR A 92 0.81 5.34 6.68
CA THR A 92 1.75 4.25 6.97
C THR A 92 1.05 2.91 7.22
N THR A 93 -0.23 2.92 7.58
CA THR A 93 -1.00 1.69 7.84
C THR A 93 -1.58 1.05 6.59
N SER A 94 -1.43 1.68 5.43
CA SER A 94 -1.92 1.14 4.14
C SER A 94 -1.47 -0.29 3.92
N SER A 95 -2.45 -1.18 3.74
CA SER A 95 -2.24 -2.61 3.49
C SER A 95 -3.00 -3.01 2.24
N ILE A 96 -2.39 -3.86 1.40
CA ILE A 96 -3.01 -4.33 0.17
C ILE A 96 -3.28 -5.82 0.31
N TYR A 97 -4.55 -6.18 0.13
CA TYR A 97 -5.00 -7.57 0.09
C TYR A 97 -5.41 -7.92 -1.34
N VAL A 98 -4.87 -9.02 -1.85
CA VAL A 98 -5.20 -9.53 -3.17
C VAL A 98 -5.43 -11.03 -3.09
N ARG A 99 -6.57 -11.50 -3.62
CA ARG A 99 -6.91 -12.93 -3.64
C ARG A 99 -6.80 -13.60 -2.26
N GLY A 100 -7.09 -12.87 -1.17
CA GLY A 100 -7.00 -13.37 0.21
C GLY A 100 -5.61 -13.32 0.84
N MET A 101 -4.57 -12.90 0.11
CA MET A 101 -3.23 -12.66 0.63
C MET A 101 -3.05 -11.18 0.99
N GLY A 102 -2.38 -10.88 2.08
CA GLY A 102 -2.08 -9.53 2.52
C GLY A 102 -1.37 -9.52 3.87
N THR A 103 -0.76 -8.39 4.21
CA THR A 103 -0.12 -8.18 5.51
C THR A 103 -0.41 -6.79 6.04
N ARG A 104 -0.57 -6.69 7.34
CA ARG A 104 -0.75 -5.40 8.03
C ARG A 104 0.57 -4.70 8.29
N ILE A 105 1.61 -5.45 8.60
CA ILE A 105 2.92 -4.96 9.03
C ILE A 105 3.98 -5.44 8.04
N ASP A 106 5.09 -4.74 7.97
CA ASP A 106 6.27 -5.04 7.15
C ASP A 106 6.03 -5.12 5.63
N GLN A 107 6.63 -6.12 4.99
CA GLN A 107 6.73 -6.21 3.54
C GLN A 107 5.37 -6.47 2.89
N PRO A 108 5.04 -5.79 1.78
CA PRO A 108 3.79 -6.02 1.06
C PRO A 108 3.82 -7.33 0.28
N VAL A 109 2.64 -7.85 -0.06
CA VAL A 109 2.47 -8.98 -0.99
C VAL A 109 2.33 -8.54 -2.45
N VAL A 110 2.13 -7.25 -2.69
CA VAL A 110 1.97 -6.62 -4.01
C VAL A 110 3.09 -5.62 -4.22
N GLY A 111 3.82 -5.73 -5.31
CA GLY A 111 4.80 -4.74 -5.73
C GLY A 111 4.15 -3.54 -6.42
N MET A 112 4.79 -2.38 -6.36
CA MET A 112 4.35 -1.20 -7.11
C MET A 112 5.52 -0.55 -7.84
N THR A 113 5.28 -0.17 -9.11
CA THR A 113 6.25 0.60 -9.89
C THR A 113 5.64 1.91 -10.37
N VAL A 114 6.47 2.94 -10.49
CA VAL A 114 6.13 4.20 -11.16
C VAL A 114 7.15 4.44 -12.27
N ASP A 115 6.70 4.55 -13.51
CA ASP A 115 7.55 4.67 -14.71
C ASP A 115 8.70 3.62 -14.74
N ASN A 116 8.38 2.36 -14.40
CA ASN A 116 9.27 1.19 -14.27
C ASN A 116 10.22 1.19 -13.06
N VAL A 117 10.22 2.20 -12.22
CA VAL A 117 10.95 2.22 -10.95
C VAL A 117 10.15 1.51 -9.87
N GLN A 118 10.67 0.41 -9.32
CA GLN A 118 10.03 -0.31 -8.22
C GLN A 118 10.14 0.49 -6.92
N LEU A 119 9.02 0.73 -6.25
CA LEU A 119 9.01 1.45 -4.99
C LEU A 119 9.60 0.60 -3.85
N ALA A 120 10.45 1.23 -3.05
CA ALA A 120 11.26 0.60 -2.02
C ALA A 120 10.48 0.19 -0.76
N ASP A 121 9.36 0.85 -0.50
CA ASP A 121 8.58 0.70 0.73
C ASP A 121 7.08 0.86 0.45
N LYS A 122 6.23 0.09 1.16
CA LYS A 122 4.77 0.18 1.02
C LYS A 122 4.20 1.54 1.44
N ASN A 123 4.88 2.27 2.32
CA ASN A 123 4.46 3.60 2.74
C ASN A 123 4.46 4.61 1.57
N LEU A 124 5.13 4.28 0.45
CA LEU A 124 5.11 5.06 -0.78
C LEU A 124 3.93 4.71 -1.71
N TYR A 125 3.18 3.64 -1.45
CA TYR A 125 2.14 3.13 -2.36
C TYR A 125 0.87 3.99 -2.35
N ASP A 126 0.61 4.75 -1.30
CA ASP A 126 -0.48 5.70 -1.21
C ASP A 126 -0.08 7.10 -1.69
N THR A 127 0.82 7.18 -2.66
CA THR A 127 1.21 8.43 -3.30
C THR A 127 0.05 8.95 -4.15
N GLU A 128 -0.20 10.24 -4.08
CA GLU A 128 -1.22 10.89 -4.88
C GLU A 128 -0.89 10.81 -6.37
N LEU A 129 -1.92 10.47 -7.15
CA LEU A 129 -1.84 10.25 -8.59
C LEU A 129 -2.16 11.54 -9.36
N GLN A 130 -1.13 12.15 -9.95
CA GLN A 130 -1.28 13.30 -10.83
C GLN A 130 -0.77 12.95 -12.23
N ASP A 131 -1.54 13.34 -13.26
CA ASP A 131 -1.15 13.20 -14.67
C ASP A 131 -0.72 11.79 -15.04
N ILE A 132 -1.57 10.83 -14.71
CA ILE A 132 -1.36 9.43 -14.99
C ILE A 132 -1.85 9.11 -16.41
N GLU A 133 -1.00 8.46 -17.19
CA GLU A 133 -1.35 7.92 -18.50
C GLU A 133 -2.22 6.65 -18.33
N ARG A 134 -1.79 5.75 -17.44
CA ARG A 134 -2.52 4.53 -17.11
C ARG A 134 -2.01 3.87 -15.84
N ILE A 135 -2.85 3.03 -15.24
CA ILE A 135 -2.48 2.09 -14.17
C ILE A 135 -2.78 0.68 -14.65
N GLU A 136 -1.83 -0.22 -14.45
CA GLU A 136 -1.95 -1.65 -14.78
C GLU A 136 -1.85 -2.47 -13.50
N PHE A 137 -2.78 -3.39 -13.31
CA PHE A 137 -2.80 -4.35 -12.20
C PHE A 137 -2.61 -5.74 -12.75
N LEU A 138 -1.51 -6.38 -12.43
CA LEU A 138 -1.25 -7.79 -12.72
C LEU A 138 -1.51 -8.59 -11.46
N ARG A 139 -2.48 -9.48 -11.47
CA ARG A 139 -2.85 -10.32 -10.34
C ARG A 139 -2.18 -11.69 -10.44
N GLY A 140 -1.92 -12.30 -9.26
CA GLY A 140 -1.11 -13.51 -9.14
C GLY A 140 0.39 -13.23 -9.17
N PRO A 141 1.22 -14.21 -8.79
CA PRO A 141 2.66 -14.01 -8.61
C PRO A 141 3.37 -13.50 -9.86
N GLN A 142 4.09 -12.40 -9.71
CA GLN A 142 4.92 -11.80 -10.74
C GLN A 142 6.42 -11.87 -10.37
N ALA A 143 6.78 -12.73 -9.43
CA ALA A 143 8.10 -12.79 -8.83
C ALA A 143 9.22 -13.11 -9.84
N THR A 144 8.96 -13.90 -10.89
CA THR A 144 9.95 -14.20 -11.93
C THR A 144 10.52 -12.96 -12.60
N LEU A 145 9.71 -11.91 -12.83
CA LEU A 145 10.17 -10.67 -13.48
C LEU A 145 10.38 -9.50 -12.53
N TYR A 146 9.63 -9.44 -11.44
CA TYR A 146 9.66 -8.32 -10.49
C TYR A 146 10.33 -8.65 -9.16
N GLY A 147 10.57 -9.94 -8.87
CA GLY A 147 11.27 -10.39 -7.67
C GLY A 147 10.41 -10.36 -6.42
N ARG A 148 11.04 -10.05 -5.30
CA ARG A 148 10.47 -10.08 -3.97
C ARG A 148 9.18 -9.25 -3.83
N ASN A 149 8.34 -9.63 -2.88
CA ASN A 149 7.14 -8.88 -2.49
C ASN A 149 6.12 -8.70 -3.62
N THR A 150 6.09 -9.63 -4.58
CA THR A 150 5.16 -9.63 -5.71
C THR A 150 4.39 -10.93 -5.84
N MET A 151 4.24 -11.65 -4.72
CA MET A 151 3.54 -12.93 -4.68
C MET A 151 2.03 -12.80 -4.95
N GLY A 152 1.44 -11.66 -4.65
CA GLY A 152 0.03 -11.35 -4.92
C GLY A 152 -0.18 -10.64 -6.25
N GLY A 153 0.83 -9.95 -6.75
CA GLY A 153 0.73 -9.18 -7.99
C GLY A 153 1.63 -7.96 -8.05
N VAL A 154 1.41 -7.14 -9.09
CA VAL A 154 2.13 -5.89 -9.31
C VAL A 154 1.17 -4.80 -9.79
N ILE A 155 1.38 -3.59 -9.30
CA ILE A 155 0.74 -2.36 -9.74
C ILE A 155 1.77 -1.53 -10.51
N ASN A 156 1.53 -1.29 -11.80
CA ASN A 156 2.38 -0.43 -12.61
C ASN A 156 1.65 0.88 -12.89
N VAL A 157 2.25 1.99 -12.51
CA VAL A 157 1.76 3.34 -12.77
C VAL A 157 2.63 3.99 -13.82
N TYR A 158 2.03 4.48 -14.89
CA TYR A 158 2.71 5.21 -15.95
C TYR A 158 2.21 6.65 -15.98
N THR A 159 3.14 7.60 -15.97
CA THR A 159 2.83 9.02 -16.02
C THR A 159 2.84 9.53 -17.46
N LEU A 160 2.12 10.63 -17.74
CA LEU A 160 2.08 11.23 -19.07
C LEU A 160 3.48 11.53 -19.60
N SER A 161 3.66 11.31 -20.90
CA SER A 161 4.91 11.55 -21.61
C SER A 161 4.94 12.95 -22.21
N PRO A 162 5.97 13.78 -21.93
CA PRO A 162 6.12 15.10 -22.55
C PRO A 162 6.49 15.05 -24.05
N LEU A 163 6.82 13.87 -24.58
CA LEU A 163 7.02 13.72 -26.04
C LEU A 163 5.70 13.54 -26.80
N THR A 164 4.66 13.01 -26.14
CA THR A 164 3.37 12.71 -26.77
C THR A 164 2.25 13.66 -26.32
N TYR A 165 2.40 14.31 -25.18
CA TYR A 165 1.46 15.29 -24.64
C TYR A 165 2.18 16.64 -24.42
N GLN A 166 1.57 17.75 -24.87
CA GLN A 166 2.05 19.11 -24.66
C GLN A 166 0.92 19.97 -24.07
N GLY A 167 1.31 21.10 -23.46
CA GLY A 167 0.39 22.10 -22.92
C GLY A 167 0.45 22.20 -21.40
N VAL A 168 -0.42 23.05 -20.86
CA VAL A 168 -0.57 23.31 -19.43
C VAL A 168 -1.89 22.74 -18.95
N ARG A 169 -1.86 22.01 -17.84
CA ARG A 169 -3.05 21.47 -17.17
C ARG A 169 -3.18 22.10 -15.81
N LEU A 170 -4.35 22.63 -15.53
CA LEU A 170 -4.73 23.15 -14.22
C LEU A 170 -5.91 22.35 -13.68
N ARG A 171 -5.88 22.04 -12.42
CA ARG A 171 -6.97 21.33 -11.72
C ARG A 171 -7.21 21.97 -10.37
N ALA A 172 -8.48 22.16 -10.03
CA ALA A 172 -8.93 22.57 -8.70
C ALA A 172 -10.13 21.70 -8.29
N ASP A 173 -10.03 21.06 -7.13
CA ASP A 173 -11.11 20.30 -6.51
C ASP A 173 -11.48 20.97 -5.19
N TYR A 174 -12.78 21.03 -4.86
CA TYR A 174 -13.28 21.44 -3.56
C TYR A 174 -14.46 20.55 -3.15
N GLY A 175 -14.50 20.14 -1.89
CA GLY A 175 -15.52 19.21 -1.42
C GLY A 175 -15.77 19.26 0.08
N SER A 176 -16.56 18.30 0.55
CA SER A 176 -16.94 18.12 1.96
C SER A 176 -15.73 18.13 2.90
N ARG A 177 -15.89 18.67 4.11
CA ARG A 177 -14.82 18.76 5.13
C ARG A 177 -13.65 19.64 4.69
N ASN A 178 -13.95 20.75 4.02
CA ASN A 178 -12.95 21.68 3.50
C ASN A 178 -11.86 20.98 2.67
N ALA A 179 -12.21 19.83 2.05
CA ALA A 179 -11.27 19.10 1.22
C ALA A 179 -11.01 19.89 -0.06
N PHE A 180 -9.77 20.31 -0.27
CA PHE A 180 -9.39 20.93 -1.53
C PHE A 180 -8.09 20.37 -2.08
N ARG A 181 -7.99 20.37 -3.40
CA ARG A 181 -6.80 20.00 -4.14
C ARG A 181 -6.60 20.98 -5.27
N VAL A 182 -5.37 21.45 -5.41
CA VAL A 182 -4.94 22.25 -6.56
C VAL A 182 -3.73 21.60 -7.19
N ALA A 183 -3.74 21.53 -8.52
CA ALA A 183 -2.64 20.95 -9.27
C ALA A 183 -2.38 21.74 -10.54
N ALA A 184 -1.11 21.87 -10.90
CA ALA A 184 -0.67 22.49 -12.14
C ALA A 184 0.45 21.65 -12.76
N SER A 185 0.43 21.50 -14.08
CA SER A 185 1.50 20.83 -14.81
C SER A 185 1.72 21.47 -16.19
N SER A 186 2.95 21.41 -16.63
CA SER A 186 3.39 21.90 -17.95
C SER A 186 4.18 20.82 -18.65
N TYR A 187 3.87 20.61 -19.92
CA TYR A 187 4.48 19.60 -20.79
C TYR A 187 4.99 20.30 -22.05
N ASN A 188 6.29 20.16 -22.30
CA ASN A 188 6.94 20.83 -23.39
C ASN A 188 7.78 19.86 -24.21
N LYS A 189 7.71 19.95 -25.53
CA LYS A 189 8.54 19.22 -26.47
C LYS A 189 9.46 20.21 -27.21
N PHE A 190 10.75 19.98 -27.19
CA PHE A 190 11.74 20.79 -27.86
C PHE A 190 12.32 20.00 -29.07
N GLY A 191 11.94 20.43 -30.28
CA GLY A 191 12.17 19.64 -31.47
C GLY A 191 11.48 18.28 -31.40
N GLU A 192 12.01 17.29 -32.13
CA GLU A 192 11.44 15.93 -32.17
C GLU A 192 12.04 14.99 -31.11
N LYS A 193 13.16 15.37 -30.50
CA LYS A 193 13.98 14.47 -29.68
C LYS A 193 13.80 14.65 -28.18
N PHE A 194 13.47 15.84 -27.72
CA PHE A 194 13.52 16.20 -26.31
C PHE A 194 12.15 16.60 -25.76
N GLY A 195 11.74 16.01 -24.65
CA GLY A 195 10.54 16.34 -23.91
C GLY A 195 10.83 16.60 -22.44
N PHE A 196 10.20 17.61 -21.87
CA PHE A 196 10.31 17.96 -20.46
C PHE A 196 8.93 18.28 -19.88
N SER A 197 8.65 17.80 -18.70
CA SER A 197 7.45 18.20 -17.95
C SER A 197 7.77 18.49 -16.50
N VAL A 198 6.94 19.36 -15.93
CA VAL A 198 6.92 19.65 -14.50
C VAL A 198 5.49 19.63 -14.01
N SER A 199 5.24 19.08 -12.84
CA SER A 199 3.94 19.05 -12.21
C SER A 199 4.06 19.27 -10.71
N ALA A 200 3.08 19.99 -10.14
CA ALA A 200 2.96 20.23 -8.71
C ALA A 200 1.50 20.10 -8.28
N GLN A 201 1.30 19.57 -7.08
CA GLN A 201 -0.03 19.43 -6.48
C GLN A 201 0.06 19.69 -4.97
N TYR A 202 -0.99 20.29 -4.45
CA TYR A 202 -1.26 20.42 -3.02
C TYR A 202 -2.67 19.93 -2.71
N SER A 203 -2.84 19.20 -1.61
CA SER A 203 -4.12 18.72 -1.11
C SER A 203 -4.27 18.99 0.38
N HIS A 204 -5.51 19.20 0.81
CA HIS A 204 -5.88 19.42 2.19
C HIS A 204 -7.27 18.87 2.48
N HIS A 205 -7.50 18.39 3.70
CA HIS A 205 -8.83 18.22 4.29
C HIS A 205 -8.76 18.36 5.82
N ASP A 206 -9.86 18.84 6.43
CA ASP A 206 -9.93 19.03 7.87
C ASP A 206 -10.08 17.73 8.66
N GLY A 207 -10.51 16.65 7.99
CA GLY A 207 -10.82 15.36 8.62
C GLY A 207 -12.32 15.11 8.81
N TYR A 208 -12.67 13.89 9.18
CA TYR A 208 -14.05 13.42 9.29
C TYR A 208 -14.46 13.10 10.74
N TRP A 209 -13.49 12.86 11.63
CA TRP A 209 -13.69 12.26 12.94
C TRP A 209 -13.20 13.20 14.05
N HIS A 210 -13.98 13.28 15.12
CA HIS A 210 -13.65 14.08 16.30
C HIS A 210 -13.15 13.18 17.43
N ASN A 211 -12.07 13.60 18.10
CA ASN A 211 -11.66 13.08 19.38
C ASN A 211 -12.53 13.70 20.48
N SER A 212 -13.26 12.87 21.20
CA SER A 212 -14.16 13.32 22.28
C SER A 212 -13.42 13.86 23.50
N TYR A 213 -12.12 13.59 23.62
CA TYR A 213 -11.29 14.04 24.74
C TYR A 213 -11.09 15.57 24.71
N ASP A 214 -10.71 16.09 23.55
CA ASP A 214 -10.35 17.51 23.36
C ASP A 214 -11.18 18.22 22.26
N ASN A 215 -12.13 17.51 21.66
CA ASN A 215 -12.95 17.93 20.52
C ASN A 215 -12.15 18.32 19.26
N SER A 216 -10.92 17.88 19.12
CA SER A 216 -10.10 18.07 17.92
C SER A 216 -10.52 17.14 16.77
N LEU A 217 -10.15 17.50 15.54
CA LEU A 217 -10.30 16.64 14.35
C LEU A 217 -9.09 15.71 14.24
N CYS A 218 -9.33 14.38 14.29
CA CYS A 218 -8.28 13.36 14.37
C CYS A 218 -7.51 13.21 13.06
N ASP A 219 -8.22 13.14 11.91
CA ASP A 219 -7.71 12.68 10.62
C ASP A 219 -7.47 13.81 9.61
N LYS A 220 -7.16 15.00 10.08
CA LYS A 220 -6.74 16.14 9.24
C LYS A 220 -5.50 15.79 8.43
N GLU A 221 -5.44 16.22 7.16
CA GLU A 221 -4.32 15.94 6.27
C GLU A 221 -3.91 17.12 5.40
N ASN A 222 -2.59 17.27 5.21
CA ASN A 222 -1.96 18.13 4.20
C ASN A 222 -1.00 17.27 3.36
N GLY A 223 -1.06 17.42 2.03
CA GLY A 223 -0.20 16.71 1.11
C GLY A 223 0.36 17.61 0.03
N GLY A 224 1.61 17.39 -0.35
CA GLY A 224 2.27 18.08 -1.46
C GLY A 224 3.04 17.10 -2.32
N ASN A 225 2.91 17.22 -3.65
CA ASN A 225 3.65 16.41 -4.60
C ASN A 225 4.25 17.28 -5.68
N PHE A 226 5.48 16.96 -6.05
CA PHE A 226 6.18 17.60 -7.16
C PHE A 226 6.83 16.52 -8.02
N ARG A 227 6.76 16.65 -9.35
CA ARG A 227 7.40 15.71 -10.27
C ARG A 227 7.95 16.44 -11.49
N THR A 228 9.16 16.06 -11.89
CA THR A 228 9.71 16.40 -13.20
C THR A 228 9.93 15.13 -14.01
N LYS A 229 9.72 15.22 -15.33
CA LYS A 229 10.02 14.12 -16.26
C LYS A 229 10.75 14.68 -17.45
N PHE A 230 11.87 14.04 -17.74
CA PHE A 230 12.73 14.31 -18.88
C PHE A 230 12.72 13.10 -19.81
N GLN A 231 12.63 13.34 -21.11
CA GLN A 231 12.71 12.28 -22.12
C GLN A 231 13.57 12.73 -23.30
N TYR A 232 14.44 11.83 -23.75
CA TYR A 232 15.25 12.05 -24.95
C TYR A 232 15.17 10.82 -25.86
N ARG A 233 14.98 11.05 -27.16
CA ARG A 233 14.89 10.02 -28.19
C ARG A 233 15.72 10.41 -29.39
N GLU A 234 16.71 9.59 -29.75
CA GLU A 234 17.52 9.77 -30.97
C GLU A 234 17.96 8.43 -31.51
N GLY A 235 17.47 8.08 -32.71
CA GLY A 235 17.82 6.82 -33.36
C GLY A 235 17.53 5.61 -32.47
N ALA A 236 18.58 4.90 -32.11
CA ALA A 236 18.50 3.72 -31.23
C ALA A 236 18.44 4.05 -29.73
N LEU A 237 18.78 5.29 -29.32
CA LEU A 237 18.89 5.70 -27.93
C LEU A 237 17.59 6.28 -27.39
N SER A 238 17.19 5.82 -26.21
CA SER A 238 16.07 6.36 -25.42
C SER A 238 16.53 6.59 -23.99
N ILE A 239 16.32 7.80 -23.49
CA ILE A 239 16.61 8.17 -22.09
C ILE A 239 15.33 8.73 -21.48
N ASP A 240 14.95 8.21 -20.32
CA ASP A 240 13.84 8.70 -19.51
C ASP A 240 14.35 8.94 -18.08
N ASN A 241 14.09 10.10 -17.53
CA ASN A 241 14.32 10.36 -16.10
C ASN A 241 13.03 10.91 -15.48
N THR A 242 12.70 10.43 -14.29
CA THR A 242 11.58 10.91 -13.50
C THR A 242 12.03 11.15 -12.07
N LEU A 243 11.98 12.40 -11.62
CA LEU A 243 12.22 12.80 -10.25
C LEU A 243 10.90 13.19 -9.60
N ALA A 244 10.58 12.61 -8.46
CA ALA A 244 9.37 12.88 -7.69
C ALA A 244 9.69 13.20 -6.22
N LEU A 245 8.98 14.19 -5.67
CA LEU A 245 8.99 14.57 -4.26
C LEU A 245 7.57 14.48 -3.72
N SER A 246 7.39 13.87 -2.56
CA SER A 246 6.11 13.79 -1.84
C SER A 246 6.30 14.21 -0.39
N ILE A 247 5.40 15.07 0.10
CA ILE A 247 5.35 15.52 1.49
C ILE A 247 3.95 15.29 2.02
N VAL A 248 3.84 14.73 3.21
CA VAL A 248 2.56 14.45 3.88
C VAL A 248 2.69 14.83 5.35
N GLU A 249 1.68 15.54 5.86
CA GLU A 249 1.44 15.79 7.28
C GLU A 249 -0.02 15.40 7.57
N GLN A 250 -0.22 14.48 8.49
CA GLN A 250 -1.52 13.89 8.75
C GLN A 250 -1.71 13.69 10.26
N GLY A 251 -2.93 13.91 10.76
CA GLY A 251 -3.40 13.27 11.97
C GLY A 251 -3.61 11.77 11.71
N GLY A 252 -4.44 11.13 12.48
CA GLY A 252 -4.75 9.74 12.17
C GLY A 252 -5.36 8.99 13.33
N TYR A 253 -5.58 7.70 13.06
CA TYR A 253 -5.99 6.72 14.07
C TYR A 253 -7.34 7.05 14.74
N PRO A 254 -8.40 7.38 13.97
CA PRO A 254 -9.73 7.68 14.50
C PRO A 254 -10.43 6.38 14.92
N TYR A 255 -9.91 5.71 15.94
CA TYR A 255 -10.38 4.44 16.42
C TYR A 255 -11.47 4.63 17.49
N GLU A 256 -12.67 4.17 17.18
CA GLU A 256 -13.85 4.19 18.04
C GLU A 256 -13.80 3.00 19.00
N TYR A 257 -13.92 3.25 20.30
CA TYR A 257 -14.04 2.20 21.30
C TYR A 257 -15.42 1.52 21.15
N VAL A 258 -15.44 0.19 21.07
CA VAL A 258 -16.69 -0.58 20.87
C VAL A 258 -16.93 -1.62 21.96
N GLY A 259 -16.08 -1.71 22.94
CA GLY A 259 -16.26 -2.58 24.09
C GLY A 259 -14.98 -3.17 24.63
N SER A 260 -15.10 -4.08 25.58
CA SER A 260 -14.02 -4.87 26.15
C SER A 260 -14.22 -6.36 25.86
N ALA A 261 -13.14 -7.12 25.77
CA ALA A 261 -13.16 -8.58 25.75
C ALA A 261 -13.61 -9.14 27.10
N ASN A 262 -13.29 -8.43 28.19
CA ASN A 262 -13.76 -8.73 29.55
C ASN A 262 -14.95 -7.82 29.89
N PRO A 263 -16.17 -8.38 30.08
CA PRO A 263 -17.37 -7.61 30.43
C PRO A 263 -17.23 -6.76 31.70
N ASP A 264 -16.47 -7.22 32.68
CA ASP A 264 -16.26 -6.50 33.95
C ASP A 264 -15.38 -5.23 33.79
N LYS A 265 -14.64 -5.14 32.66
CA LYS A 265 -13.82 -3.99 32.29
C LYS A 265 -14.48 -3.13 31.20
N GLN A 266 -15.74 -3.41 30.87
CA GLN A 266 -16.51 -2.64 29.89
C GLN A 266 -16.69 -1.19 30.37
N ARG A 267 -16.45 -0.24 29.45
CA ARG A 267 -16.58 1.21 29.70
C ARG A 267 -17.68 1.77 28.81
N ASP A 268 -18.92 1.69 29.28
CA ASP A 268 -20.10 2.07 28.51
C ASP A 268 -20.09 3.53 28.08
N GLU A 269 -19.47 4.42 28.89
CA GLU A 269 -19.33 5.84 28.60
C GLU A 269 -18.44 6.13 27.39
N LEU A 270 -17.57 5.19 26.99
CA LEU A 270 -16.67 5.31 25.83
C LEU A 270 -17.23 4.67 24.57
N VAL A 271 -18.24 3.79 24.68
CA VAL A 271 -18.80 3.07 23.54
C VAL A 271 -19.28 4.03 22.46
N GLY A 272 -18.80 3.83 21.23
CA GLY A 272 -19.11 4.68 20.07
C GLY A 272 -18.33 5.99 20.03
N LYS A 273 -17.31 6.17 20.86
CA LYS A 273 -16.49 7.39 20.89
C LYS A 273 -15.04 7.08 20.50
N ILE A 274 -14.41 8.06 19.86
CA ILE A 274 -12.96 8.20 19.75
C ILE A 274 -12.56 9.06 20.91
N CYS A 275 -11.70 8.57 21.83
CA CYS A 275 -11.37 9.27 23.05
C CYS A 275 -9.96 8.88 23.54
N TYR A 276 -8.95 9.60 23.06
CA TYR A 276 -7.55 9.42 23.44
C TYR A 276 -6.93 10.75 23.87
N ASN A 277 -5.99 10.69 24.81
CA ASN A 277 -5.41 11.90 25.44
C ASN A 277 -4.21 12.46 24.68
N GLU A 278 -3.41 11.63 24.00
CA GLU A 278 -2.23 12.05 23.29
C GLU A 278 -2.45 12.17 21.78
N PRO A 279 -2.04 13.27 21.09
CA PRO A 279 -2.24 13.44 19.66
C PRO A 279 -1.55 12.37 18.84
N SER A 280 -2.30 11.70 17.95
CA SER A 280 -1.75 10.73 17.00
C SER A 280 -1.49 11.40 15.66
N THR A 281 -0.26 11.30 15.15
CA THR A 281 0.19 12.01 13.95
C THR A 281 1.07 11.15 13.05
N TYR A 282 1.10 11.49 11.76
CA TYR A 282 2.03 10.92 10.80
C TYR A 282 2.57 12.01 9.86
N SER A 283 3.87 12.01 9.63
CA SER A 283 4.50 12.90 8.65
C SER A 283 5.51 12.12 7.78
N ARG A 284 5.65 12.52 6.52
CA ARG A 284 6.59 11.88 5.59
C ARG A 284 7.13 12.87 4.58
N VAL A 285 8.43 12.76 4.29
CA VAL A 285 9.10 13.33 3.12
C VAL A 285 9.71 12.18 2.32
N ALA A 286 9.40 12.10 1.05
CA ALA A 286 9.93 11.06 0.17
C ALA A 286 10.41 11.66 -1.15
N VAL A 287 11.57 11.19 -1.61
CA VAL A 287 12.16 11.51 -2.92
C VAL A 287 12.37 10.20 -3.69
N SER A 288 11.98 10.16 -4.94
CA SER A 288 12.25 9.05 -5.84
C SER A 288 12.80 9.60 -7.15
N ASP A 289 13.97 9.14 -7.54
CA ASP A 289 14.58 9.44 -8.83
C ASP A 289 14.82 8.14 -9.60
N GLY A 290 14.41 8.11 -10.86
CA GLY A 290 14.57 6.97 -11.74
C GLY A 290 15.09 7.38 -13.11
N LEU A 291 16.22 6.80 -13.50
CA LEU A 291 16.85 6.98 -14.81
C LEU A 291 16.75 5.66 -15.60
N SER A 292 16.07 5.68 -16.74
CA SER A 292 16.02 4.56 -17.67
C SER A 292 16.76 4.92 -18.97
N VAL A 293 17.78 4.17 -19.29
CA VAL A 293 18.54 4.30 -20.53
C VAL A 293 18.32 3.03 -21.35
N ARG A 294 17.79 3.14 -22.55
CA ARG A 294 17.58 2.02 -23.47
C ARG A 294 18.29 2.26 -24.79
N TYR A 295 19.01 1.25 -25.23
CA TYR A 295 19.66 1.23 -26.53
C TYR A 295 19.22 0.03 -27.36
N ASP A 296 18.91 0.28 -28.62
CA ASP A 296 18.42 -0.70 -29.59
C ASP A 296 19.54 -1.18 -30.51
N PHE A 297 19.95 -2.44 -30.35
CA PHE A 297 20.98 -3.08 -31.18
C PHE A 297 20.42 -3.75 -32.44
N GLY A 298 19.15 -3.51 -32.78
CA GLY A 298 18.45 -4.10 -33.92
C GLY A 298 17.85 -5.48 -33.61
N LYS A 299 18.66 -6.49 -33.28
CA LYS A 299 18.17 -7.83 -32.90
C LYS A 299 17.69 -7.94 -31.47
N PHE A 300 18.21 -7.11 -30.58
CA PHE A 300 17.82 -7.02 -29.18
C PHE A 300 17.95 -5.57 -28.71
N SER A 301 17.34 -5.26 -27.59
CA SER A 301 17.55 -3.98 -26.86
C SER A 301 18.11 -4.27 -25.48
N LEU A 302 18.94 -3.35 -25.00
CA LEU A 302 19.40 -3.28 -23.62
C LEU A 302 18.74 -2.08 -22.94
N ALA A 303 18.20 -2.28 -21.77
CA ALA A 303 17.72 -1.22 -20.90
C ALA A 303 18.41 -1.32 -19.54
N SER A 304 18.89 -0.19 -19.02
CA SER A 304 19.37 -0.02 -17.65
C SER A 304 18.39 0.91 -16.94
N ILE A 305 17.84 0.48 -15.82
CA ILE A 305 16.91 1.25 -14.99
C ILE A 305 17.57 1.41 -13.62
N ILE A 306 18.14 2.60 -13.38
CA ILE A 306 18.77 2.95 -12.11
C ILE A 306 17.78 3.80 -11.31
N SER A 307 17.64 3.51 -10.02
CA SER A 307 16.77 4.29 -9.13
C SER A 307 17.46 4.61 -7.81
N TYR A 308 17.16 5.80 -7.31
CA TYR A 308 17.48 6.21 -5.96
C TYR A 308 16.21 6.66 -5.26
N GLN A 309 15.98 6.15 -4.03
CA GLN A 309 14.83 6.51 -3.23
C GLN A 309 15.26 6.88 -1.82
N TYR A 310 14.71 7.98 -1.34
CA TYR A 310 14.85 8.46 0.03
C TYR A 310 13.47 8.59 0.65
N MET A 311 13.34 8.17 1.90
CA MET A 311 12.14 8.39 2.71
C MET A 311 12.55 8.73 4.14
N ASN A 312 11.89 9.73 4.70
CA ASN A 312 11.96 10.05 6.13
C ASN A 312 10.53 10.22 6.62
N ASP A 313 10.09 9.32 7.47
CA ASP A 313 8.77 9.38 8.08
C ASP A 313 8.83 9.34 9.61
N ARG A 314 7.78 9.90 10.21
CA ARG A 314 7.56 9.90 11.65
C ARG A 314 6.10 9.60 11.93
N MET A 315 5.88 8.59 12.72
CA MET A 315 4.60 8.24 13.33
C MET A 315 4.70 8.49 14.83
N HIS A 316 3.73 9.18 15.40
CA HIS A 316 3.50 9.26 16.84
C HIS A 316 2.05 8.84 17.09
N ILE A 317 1.82 7.97 18.04
CA ILE A 317 0.52 7.36 18.27
C ILE A 317 0.29 7.17 19.78
N ASP A 318 -0.89 7.61 20.24
CA ASP A 318 -1.49 7.14 21.48
C ASP A 318 -1.91 5.68 21.24
N ASN A 319 -1.13 4.74 21.77
CA ASN A 319 -1.27 3.34 21.37
C ASN A 319 -2.27 2.56 22.23
N ASP A 320 -2.81 3.16 23.28
CA ASP A 320 -3.90 2.61 24.07
C ASP A 320 -5.29 3.09 23.61
N PHE A 321 -5.36 4.24 22.90
CA PHE A 321 -6.59 4.85 22.35
C PHE A 321 -7.64 5.17 23.41
N LEU A 322 -7.21 5.45 24.66
CA LEU A 322 -8.05 5.72 25.83
C LEU A 322 -7.80 7.14 26.38
N PRO A 323 -8.67 7.66 27.24
CA PRO A 323 -8.47 8.98 27.85
C PRO A 323 -7.39 9.02 28.94
N GLU A 324 -6.93 7.87 29.44
CA GLU A 324 -5.81 7.75 30.39
C GLU A 324 -4.49 7.60 29.67
N TYR A 325 -3.42 8.13 30.22
CA TYR A 325 -2.07 7.98 29.66
C TYR A 325 -1.44 6.65 30.09
N TYR A 326 -1.64 5.60 29.27
CA TYR A 326 -0.94 4.33 29.45
C TYR A 326 0.41 4.36 28.77
N PHE A 327 0.44 4.53 27.45
CA PHE A 327 1.70 4.61 26.70
C PHE A 327 1.53 5.18 25.29
N THR A 328 2.60 5.83 24.84
CA THR A 328 2.74 6.29 23.46
C THR A 328 3.82 5.50 22.74
N LEU A 329 3.66 5.36 21.43
CA LEU A 329 4.65 4.81 20.52
C LEU A 329 5.08 5.88 19.53
N GLU A 330 6.37 6.12 19.43
CA GLU A 330 6.94 6.89 18.34
C GLU A 330 7.74 5.98 17.41
N GLN A 331 7.63 6.18 16.10
CA GLN A 331 8.46 5.53 15.10
C GLN A 331 9.00 6.58 14.16
N ARG A 332 10.32 6.74 14.10
CA ARG A 332 11.03 7.60 13.13
C ARG A 332 11.84 6.70 12.23
N LYS A 333 11.58 6.75 10.93
CA LYS A 333 12.26 5.92 9.95
C LYS A 333 12.92 6.78 8.87
N GLN A 334 14.21 6.58 8.65
CA GLN A 334 14.97 7.17 7.57
C GLN A 334 15.51 6.05 6.68
N GLN A 335 15.14 6.06 5.40
CA GLN A 335 15.49 5.01 4.45
C GLN A 335 16.16 5.60 3.22
N HIS A 336 17.20 4.91 2.74
CA HIS A 336 17.85 5.14 1.45
C HIS A 336 17.89 3.82 0.69
N GLN A 337 17.53 3.84 -0.58
CA GLN A 337 17.69 2.69 -1.46
C GLN A 337 18.27 3.13 -2.80
N ILE A 338 19.23 2.36 -3.30
CA ILE A 338 19.65 2.37 -4.69
C ILE A 338 19.36 1.01 -5.29
N ALA A 339 18.87 0.98 -6.52
CA ALA A 339 18.64 -0.27 -7.24
C ALA A 339 18.91 -0.09 -8.73
N GLU A 340 19.32 -1.18 -9.37
CA GLU A 340 19.52 -1.23 -10.83
C GLU A 340 18.92 -2.51 -11.40
N ASP A 341 18.25 -2.38 -12.55
CA ASP A 341 17.68 -3.48 -13.34
C ASP A 341 18.22 -3.40 -14.78
N LEU A 342 19.11 -4.31 -15.13
CA LEU A 342 19.66 -4.47 -16.47
C LEU A 342 18.85 -5.50 -17.25
N ILE A 343 18.21 -5.08 -18.35
CA ILE A 343 17.26 -5.88 -19.09
C ILE A 343 17.69 -6.03 -20.55
N PHE A 344 17.96 -7.25 -20.95
CA PHE A 344 18.18 -7.63 -22.34
C PHE A 344 16.88 -8.19 -22.91
N ARG A 345 16.44 -7.73 -24.07
CA ARG A 345 15.16 -8.10 -24.67
C ARG A 345 15.30 -8.35 -26.17
N SER A 346 14.86 -9.52 -26.62
CA SER A 346 14.80 -9.81 -28.06
C SER A 346 13.78 -8.91 -28.77
N LYS A 347 14.07 -8.53 -30.01
CA LYS A 347 13.19 -7.77 -30.91
C LYS A 347 12.64 -8.64 -32.05
N SER A 348 12.75 -9.94 -31.92
CA SER A 348 12.25 -10.89 -32.93
C SER A 348 10.71 -10.90 -32.93
N ASP A 349 10.12 -10.72 -34.12
CA ASP A 349 8.72 -11.04 -34.37
C ASP A 349 8.55 -12.52 -34.76
N GLY A 350 9.63 -13.31 -34.67
CA GLY A 350 9.69 -14.72 -34.97
C GLY A 350 9.01 -15.61 -33.92
N LYS A 351 9.18 -16.93 -34.15
CA LYS A 351 8.59 -17.95 -33.26
C LYS A 351 9.16 -17.95 -31.85
N TYR A 352 10.34 -17.40 -31.64
CA TYR A 352 11.02 -17.36 -30.33
C TYR A 352 11.34 -15.95 -29.91
N ARG A 353 10.91 -15.60 -28.69
CA ARG A 353 11.22 -14.35 -28.01
C ARG A 353 11.84 -14.66 -26.66
N TRP A 354 12.74 -13.79 -26.20
CA TRP A 354 13.35 -13.95 -24.90
C TRP A 354 13.59 -12.60 -24.21
N LEU A 355 13.64 -12.67 -22.91
CA LEU A 355 14.05 -11.60 -22.02
C LEU A 355 15.00 -12.21 -20.99
N ALA A 356 16.11 -11.51 -20.69
CA ALA A 356 17.02 -11.86 -19.60
C ALA A 356 17.37 -10.59 -18.84
N GLY A 357 17.63 -10.68 -17.55
CA GLY A 357 18.04 -9.53 -16.79
C GLY A 357 18.79 -9.88 -15.53
N VAL A 358 19.43 -8.84 -14.99
CA VAL A 358 20.11 -8.85 -13.68
C VAL A 358 19.60 -7.67 -12.89
N TYR A 359 19.20 -7.92 -11.66
CA TYR A 359 18.71 -6.91 -10.74
C TYR A 359 19.58 -6.89 -9.49
N GLY A 360 19.88 -5.70 -8.99
CA GLY A 360 20.58 -5.52 -7.72
C GLY A 360 20.03 -4.35 -6.95
N PHE A 361 20.06 -4.43 -5.62
CA PHE A 361 19.69 -3.31 -4.76
C PHE A 361 20.48 -3.31 -3.46
N PHE A 362 20.61 -2.11 -2.90
CA PHE A 362 21.09 -1.88 -1.54
C PHE A 362 20.15 -0.89 -0.85
N LYS A 363 19.62 -1.29 0.30
CA LYS A 363 18.75 -0.47 1.16
C LYS A 363 19.38 -0.32 2.54
N ARG A 364 19.47 0.90 3.01
CA ARG A 364 19.82 1.22 4.40
C ARG A 364 18.65 1.91 5.06
N GLU A 365 18.24 1.40 6.20
CA GLU A 365 17.15 1.94 7.02
C GLU A 365 17.66 2.20 8.43
N LYS A 366 17.41 3.40 8.95
CA LYS A 366 17.57 3.73 10.35
C LYS A 366 16.21 3.95 10.94
N MET A 367 15.89 3.26 12.02
CA MET A 367 14.63 3.40 12.73
C MET A 367 14.89 3.67 14.21
N GLN A 368 14.13 4.60 14.78
CA GLN A 368 13.99 4.82 16.21
C GLN A 368 12.54 4.50 16.56
N ALA A 369 12.33 3.67 17.56
CA ALA A 369 11.00 3.20 17.95
C ALA A 369 10.87 3.22 19.49
N PRO A 370 10.98 4.39 20.15
CA PRO A 370 10.77 4.48 21.57
C PRO A 370 9.30 4.23 21.93
N VAL A 371 9.11 3.52 23.05
CA VAL A 371 7.82 3.38 23.73
C VAL A 371 7.92 4.06 25.07
N THR A 372 7.01 4.98 25.34
CA THR A 372 6.99 5.74 26.61
C THR A 372 5.74 5.39 27.39
N PHE A 373 5.90 4.81 28.58
CA PHE A 373 4.81 4.49 29.49
C PHE A 373 4.66 5.64 30.49
N GLY A 374 3.44 6.13 30.66
CA GLY A 374 3.08 7.00 31.79
C GLY A 374 2.92 6.19 33.07
N VAL A 375 2.78 6.85 34.21
CA VAL A 375 2.63 6.21 35.55
C VAL A 375 1.51 5.18 35.54
N THR A 376 0.32 5.51 34.99
CA THR A 376 -0.80 4.56 34.87
C THR A 376 -0.42 3.31 34.09
N GLY A 377 0.32 3.47 32.99
CA GLY A 377 0.81 2.35 32.17
C GLY A 377 1.83 1.49 32.91
N ILE A 378 2.74 2.10 33.64
CA ILE A 378 3.72 1.38 34.45
C ILE A 378 3.01 0.53 35.52
N GLU A 379 2.10 1.14 36.27
CA GLU A 379 1.36 0.45 37.32
C GLU A 379 0.50 -0.69 36.74
N ARG A 380 -0.39 -0.38 35.78
CA ARG A 380 -1.41 -1.32 35.30
C ARG A 380 -0.92 -2.40 34.34
N LEU A 381 0.05 -2.07 33.48
CA LEU A 381 0.51 -3.02 32.45
C LEU A 381 1.78 -3.76 32.88
N ILE A 382 2.62 -3.16 33.72
CA ILE A 382 3.90 -3.74 34.12
C ILE A 382 3.83 -4.27 35.54
N LEU A 383 3.57 -3.41 36.54
CA LEU A 383 3.66 -3.78 37.95
C LEU A 383 2.53 -4.70 38.42
N ASP A 384 1.28 -4.44 38.04
CA ASP A 384 0.15 -5.33 38.38
C ASP A 384 0.42 -6.76 37.88
N ASN A 385 0.95 -6.88 36.64
CA ASN A 385 1.30 -8.18 36.09
C ASN A 385 2.48 -8.85 36.84
N ILE A 386 3.51 -8.08 37.19
CA ILE A 386 4.64 -8.55 37.95
C ILE A 386 4.19 -9.01 39.35
N ASN A 387 3.44 -8.17 40.08
CA ASN A 387 2.98 -8.48 41.44
C ASN A 387 2.06 -9.71 41.48
N ALA A 388 1.18 -9.88 40.47
CA ALA A 388 0.26 -11.02 40.38
C ALA A 388 0.99 -12.36 40.11
N ASN A 389 2.17 -12.34 39.48
CA ASN A 389 2.90 -13.55 39.06
C ASN A 389 4.23 -13.74 39.78
N SER A 390 4.61 -12.85 40.68
CA SER A 390 5.85 -12.91 41.44
C SER A 390 5.80 -13.93 42.56
N PRO A 391 6.85 -14.76 42.76
CA PRO A 391 7.00 -15.58 43.93
C PRO A 391 7.47 -14.76 45.16
N TYR A 392 7.71 -13.45 45.01
CA TYR A 392 8.14 -12.58 46.08
C TYR A 392 7.00 -12.36 47.09
N GLU A 393 7.28 -12.62 48.38
CA GLU A 393 6.33 -12.33 49.44
C GLU A 393 6.36 -10.84 49.79
N GLY A 394 5.68 -10.02 48.97
CA GLY A 394 5.66 -8.58 49.07
C GLY A 394 5.08 -7.91 47.83
N GLU A 395 5.35 -6.64 47.67
CA GLU A 395 4.86 -5.82 46.55
C GLU A 395 6.01 -5.05 45.91
N TYR A 396 6.06 -5.01 44.61
CA TYR A 396 6.93 -4.11 43.85
C TYR A 396 6.19 -2.82 43.55
N ARG A 397 6.83 -1.67 43.81
CA ARG A 397 6.32 -0.36 43.48
C ARG A 397 7.33 0.39 42.63
N TRP A 398 6.83 1.31 41.82
CA TRP A 398 7.64 2.16 40.96
C TRP A 398 8.36 3.24 41.78
N GLY A 399 9.64 3.49 41.45
CA GLY A 399 10.45 4.51 42.08
C GLY A 399 11.21 4.07 43.31
N ASP A 400 11.63 5.06 44.14
CA ASP A 400 12.34 4.82 45.36
C ASP A 400 11.39 4.48 46.56
N ALA A 401 11.97 4.24 47.72
CA ALA A 401 11.21 3.88 48.93
C ALA A 401 10.26 5.01 49.43
N GLU A 402 10.55 6.24 49.11
CA GLU A 402 9.75 7.42 49.38
C GLU A 402 8.63 7.67 48.36
N GLY A 403 8.58 6.85 47.29
CA GLY A 403 7.60 6.97 46.21
C GLY A 403 7.98 7.99 45.14
N ASN A 404 9.24 8.44 45.08
CA ASN A 404 9.72 9.31 44.02
C ASN A 404 10.14 8.47 42.83
N GLY A 405 9.20 8.17 41.95
CA GLY A 405 9.44 7.54 40.63
C GLY A 405 9.57 8.60 39.55
N ALA A 406 10.18 8.23 38.44
CA ALA A 406 10.07 9.04 37.23
C ALA A 406 8.61 9.00 36.72
N ASP A 407 8.11 10.14 36.22
CA ASP A 407 6.74 10.26 35.70
C ASP A 407 6.51 9.36 34.47
N GLU A 408 7.59 8.91 33.86
CA GLU A 408 7.56 8.08 32.63
C GLU A 408 8.66 7.01 32.64
N LEU A 409 8.37 5.87 32.02
CA LEU A 409 9.35 4.86 31.66
C LEU A 409 9.58 4.86 30.14
N LEU A 410 10.79 5.20 29.74
CA LEU A 410 11.22 5.17 28.36
C LEU A 410 11.89 3.83 28.02
N LEU A 411 11.35 3.11 27.06
CA LEU A 411 11.98 1.97 26.40
C LEU A 411 12.51 2.45 25.04
N ASP A 412 13.81 2.83 24.99
CA ASP A 412 14.44 3.35 23.76
C ASP A 412 14.98 2.22 22.91
N SER A 413 14.47 2.08 21.70
CA SER A 413 14.91 1.08 20.73
C SER A 413 15.32 1.73 19.43
N ARG A 414 16.50 1.39 18.92
CA ARG A 414 17.10 1.94 17.71
C ARG A 414 17.62 0.82 16.84
N PHE A 415 17.37 0.92 15.53
CA PHE A 415 17.74 -0.09 14.57
C PHE A 415 18.46 0.54 13.39
N THR A 416 19.48 -0.14 12.90
CA THR A 416 20.09 0.15 11.60
C THR A 416 20.05 -1.14 10.79
N THR A 417 19.19 -1.19 9.77
CA THR A 417 19.03 -2.35 8.90
C THR A 417 19.70 -2.10 7.56
N HIS A 418 20.56 -3.00 7.14
CA HIS A 418 21.10 -3.08 5.80
C HIS A 418 20.45 -4.28 5.10
N ASN A 419 19.86 -4.02 3.95
CA ASN A 419 19.25 -5.05 3.13
C ASN A 419 19.81 -4.93 1.72
N SER A 420 20.45 -5.99 1.24
CA SER A 420 21.05 -6.06 -0.09
C SER A 420 20.61 -7.33 -0.80
N GLY A 421 20.45 -7.25 -2.10
CA GLY A 421 20.07 -8.41 -2.87
C GLY A 421 20.54 -8.32 -4.31
N VAL A 422 20.70 -9.48 -4.91
CA VAL A 422 21.05 -9.66 -6.31
C VAL A 422 20.19 -10.76 -6.91
N ALA A 423 19.78 -10.59 -8.16
CA ALA A 423 18.98 -11.56 -8.87
C ALA A 423 19.38 -11.67 -10.33
N ALA A 424 19.24 -12.88 -10.88
CA ALA A 424 19.31 -13.13 -12.31
C ALA A 424 18.01 -13.78 -12.76
N TYR A 425 17.46 -13.34 -13.89
CA TYR A 425 16.19 -13.86 -14.39
C TYR A 425 16.16 -13.99 -15.91
N HIS A 426 15.36 -14.95 -16.37
CA HIS A 426 15.17 -15.23 -17.78
C HIS A 426 13.72 -15.63 -18.07
N ARG A 427 13.18 -15.18 -19.20
CA ARG A 427 11.93 -15.66 -19.77
C ARG A 427 12.10 -15.99 -21.23
N SER A 428 11.75 -17.21 -21.61
CA SER A 428 11.62 -17.68 -22.99
C SER A 428 10.16 -17.75 -23.39
N GLU A 429 9.82 -17.32 -24.59
CA GLU A 429 8.47 -17.42 -25.15
C GLU A 429 8.53 -18.01 -26.55
N LEU A 430 7.74 -19.03 -26.77
CA LEU A 430 7.65 -19.79 -28.03
C LEU A 430 6.26 -19.66 -28.66
N HIS A 431 6.20 -19.17 -29.89
CA HIS A 431 4.97 -19.00 -30.67
C HIS A 431 4.83 -20.13 -31.67
N LEU A 432 3.84 -21.03 -31.51
CA LEU A 432 3.56 -22.19 -32.30
C LEU A 432 2.14 -22.12 -32.93
N GLY A 433 2.01 -21.35 -33.99
CA GLY A 433 0.71 -21.11 -34.63
C GLY A 433 -0.24 -20.36 -33.69
N ARG A 434 -1.30 -21.04 -33.23
CA ARG A 434 -2.26 -20.45 -32.26
C ARG A 434 -1.79 -20.55 -30.83
N TRP A 435 -0.76 -21.36 -30.52
CA TRP A 435 -0.25 -21.59 -29.18
C TRP A 435 0.91 -20.66 -28.88
N ARG A 436 0.98 -20.25 -27.66
CA ARG A 436 2.08 -19.50 -27.07
C ARG A 436 2.44 -20.13 -25.73
N LEU A 437 3.70 -20.53 -25.59
CA LEU A 437 4.24 -21.16 -24.42
C LEU A 437 5.31 -20.23 -23.86
N ALA A 438 5.32 -19.98 -22.56
CA ALA A 438 6.37 -19.22 -21.91
C ALA A 438 6.88 -19.95 -20.67
N LEU A 439 8.20 -19.93 -20.50
CA LEU A 439 8.91 -20.41 -19.32
C LEU A 439 9.76 -19.29 -18.76
N GLY A 440 9.62 -19.02 -17.47
CA GLY A 440 10.40 -18.03 -16.74
C GLY A 440 11.12 -18.65 -15.55
N LEU A 441 12.33 -18.21 -15.30
CA LEU A 441 13.17 -18.63 -14.18
C LEU A 441 13.82 -17.40 -13.57
N ARG A 442 13.89 -17.36 -12.22
CA ARG A 442 14.63 -16.34 -11.49
C ARG A 442 15.30 -16.96 -10.28
N LEU A 443 16.51 -16.49 -10.02
CA LEU A 443 17.29 -16.78 -8.83
C LEU A 443 17.49 -15.47 -8.08
N ASP A 444 17.06 -15.42 -6.84
CA ASP A 444 17.25 -14.29 -5.93
C ASP A 444 18.13 -14.71 -4.77
N TYR A 445 19.08 -13.85 -4.38
CA TYR A 445 19.76 -13.90 -3.12
C TYR A 445 19.61 -12.57 -2.39
N GLU A 446 19.19 -12.62 -1.13
CA GLU A 446 18.99 -11.45 -0.29
C GLU A 446 19.68 -11.64 1.06
N LEU A 447 20.39 -10.62 1.53
CA LEU A 447 21.03 -10.55 2.85
C LEU A 447 20.42 -9.41 3.64
N VAL A 448 19.86 -9.71 4.80
CA VAL A 448 19.31 -8.75 5.77
C VAL A 448 20.18 -8.76 7.02
N GLN A 449 20.68 -7.58 7.40
CA GLN A 449 21.47 -7.38 8.61
C GLN A 449 20.85 -6.26 9.42
N MET A 450 20.58 -6.51 10.71
CA MET A 450 19.99 -5.52 11.62
C MET A 450 20.88 -5.38 12.86
N LEU A 451 21.50 -4.21 12.99
CA LEU A 451 22.10 -3.76 14.23
C LEU A 451 21.01 -3.14 15.09
N TYR A 452 20.73 -3.70 16.26
CA TYR A 452 19.84 -3.10 17.24
C TYR A 452 20.61 -2.51 18.41
N ASN A 453 20.04 -1.51 19.04
CA ASN A 453 20.48 -0.94 20.30
C ASN A 453 19.23 -0.57 21.09
N THR A 454 19.03 -1.22 22.23
CA THR A 454 17.87 -1.02 23.07
C THR A 454 18.30 -0.73 24.49
N ALA A 455 17.68 0.26 25.13
CA ALA A 455 18.06 0.69 26.47
C ALA A 455 16.87 1.18 27.29
N THR A 456 16.95 0.99 28.59
CA THR A 456 16.06 1.62 29.58
C THR A 456 16.78 1.81 30.90
N THR A 457 16.45 2.89 31.59
CA THR A 457 16.92 3.20 32.94
C THR A 457 15.72 3.50 33.82
N THR A 458 15.64 2.83 34.97
CA THR A 458 14.52 2.98 35.89
C THR A 458 14.91 2.56 37.32
N ALA A 459 14.00 2.73 38.25
CA ALA A 459 14.11 2.21 39.61
C ALA A 459 12.78 1.64 40.08
N TYR A 460 12.82 0.59 40.86
CA TYR A 460 11.65 0.06 41.58
C TYR A 460 12.05 -0.32 43.01
N THR A 461 11.07 -0.34 43.89
CA THR A 461 11.25 -0.74 45.28
C THR A 461 10.45 -1.97 45.60
N ALA A 462 11.11 -2.97 46.17
CA ALA A 462 10.50 -4.19 46.71
C ALA A 462 10.11 -3.92 48.21
N PHE A 463 8.84 -3.99 48.49
CA PHE A 463 8.27 -3.88 49.84
C PHE A 463 7.96 -5.27 50.37
N PRO A 464 8.68 -5.79 51.36
CA PRO A 464 8.38 -7.11 51.95
C PRO A 464 6.99 -7.12 52.62
N SER A 465 6.32 -8.27 52.62
CA SER A 465 5.09 -8.44 53.43
C SER A 465 5.34 -8.36 54.91
N ASP A 466 6.56 -8.71 55.40
CA ASP A 466 6.98 -8.52 56.74
C ASP A 466 7.39 -7.07 56.96
N ALA A 467 6.57 -6.30 57.65
CA ALA A 467 6.77 -4.89 57.94
C ALA A 467 8.04 -4.59 58.82
N THR A 468 8.69 -5.61 59.35
CA THR A 468 9.96 -5.46 60.10
C THR A 468 11.19 -5.37 59.19
N LEU A 469 11.03 -5.79 57.94
CA LEU A 469 12.05 -5.70 56.89
C LEU A 469 11.96 -4.37 56.15
N ALA A 470 13.13 -3.73 55.94
CA ALA A 470 13.18 -2.49 55.19
C ALA A 470 12.91 -2.70 53.69
N PRO A 471 12.18 -1.80 53.05
CA PRO A 471 12.06 -1.82 51.56
C PRO A 471 13.44 -1.74 50.89
N THR A 472 13.58 -2.37 49.76
CA THR A 472 14.83 -2.37 48.99
C THR A 472 14.61 -1.76 47.61
N THR A 473 15.24 -0.60 47.37
CA THR A 473 15.21 0.07 46.06
C THR A 473 16.29 -0.50 45.15
N VAL A 474 15.90 -0.88 43.96
CA VAL A 474 16.77 -1.41 42.93
C VAL A 474 16.78 -0.47 41.73
N SER A 475 17.96 0.07 41.42
CA SER A 475 18.18 0.81 40.18
C SER A 475 18.44 -0.16 39.04
N VAL A 476 17.70 -0.02 37.93
CA VAL A 476 17.78 -0.83 36.75
C VAL A 476 18.40 -0.02 35.62
N ASN A 477 19.46 -0.52 35.04
CA ASN A 477 20.04 0.03 33.83
C ASN A 477 20.25 -1.13 32.84
N ILE A 478 19.42 -1.18 31.83
CA ILE A 478 19.47 -2.21 30.78
C ILE A 478 19.96 -1.53 29.50
N ALA A 479 21.02 -2.06 28.93
CA ALA A 479 21.49 -1.72 27.59
C ALA A 479 21.86 -3.02 26.87
N ASP A 480 21.28 -3.22 25.71
CA ASP A 480 21.48 -4.42 24.91
C ASP A 480 21.68 -4.03 23.43
N SER A 481 22.65 -4.64 22.76
CA SER A 481 23.01 -4.29 21.39
C SER A 481 23.71 -5.44 20.74
N ASP A 482 23.24 -5.86 19.56
CA ASP A 482 23.86 -6.92 18.76
C ASP A 482 23.53 -6.76 17.27
N LEU A 483 24.22 -7.54 16.43
CA LEU A 483 24.04 -7.61 14.99
C LEU A 483 23.41 -8.93 14.60
N LEU A 484 22.15 -8.89 14.20
CA LEU A 484 21.44 -10.03 13.63
C LEU A 484 21.65 -10.07 12.10
N SER A 485 21.81 -11.27 11.53
CA SER A 485 22.07 -11.43 10.09
C SER A 485 21.43 -12.70 9.55
N ARG A 486 20.65 -12.57 8.47
CA ARG A 486 19.99 -13.67 7.76
C ARG A 486 20.16 -13.54 6.25
N GLY A 487 20.48 -14.64 5.59
CA GLY A 487 20.57 -14.74 4.13
C GLY A 487 19.50 -15.67 3.57
N PHE A 488 18.86 -15.28 2.47
CA PHE A 488 17.79 -16.02 1.83
C PHE A 488 18.13 -16.27 0.36
N PHE A 489 17.93 -17.50 -0.10
CA PHE A 489 18.07 -17.86 -1.50
C PHE A 489 16.74 -18.39 -2.04
N GLU A 490 16.28 -17.81 -3.17
CA GLU A 490 14.99 -18.15 -3.75
C GLU A 490 15.09 -18.54 -5.22
N PHE A 491 14.41 -19.64 -5.55
CA PHE A 491 14.20 -20.11 -6.93
C PHE A 491 12.73 -19.91 -7.31
N LEU A 492 12.48 -19.11 -8.36
CA LEU A 492 11.15 -18.61 -8.73
C LEU A 492 10.81 -19.01 -10.18
N PRO A 493 10.31 -20.22 -10.39
CA PRO A 493 9.87 -20.67 -11.71
C PRO A 493 8.48 -20.11 -12.04
N SER A 494 8.23 -19.94 -13.35
CA SER A 494 6.90 -19.69 -13.90
C SER A 494 6.73 -20.39 -15.23
N PHE A 495 5.51 -20.86 -15.50
CA PHE A 495 5.12 -21.45 -16.76
C PHE A 495 3.78 -20.89 -17.19
N SER A 496 3.61 -20.61 -18.48
CA SER A 496 2.30 -20.30 -19.03
C SER A 496 2.12 -20.89 -20.44
N ALA A 497 0.87 -21.25 -20.73
CA ALA A 497 0.43 -21.71 -22.04
C ALA A 497 -0.83 -20.93 -22.43
N ALA A 498 -0.88 -20.39 -23.63
CA ALA A 498 -2.03 -19.65 -24.12
C ALA A 498 -2.39 -20.12 -25.52
N VAL A 499 -3.68 -20.13 -25.84
CA VAL A 499 -4.20 -20.47 -27.17
C VAL A 499 -5.12 -19.36 -27.67
N ASN A 500 -4.80 -18.82 -28.84
CA ASN A 500 -5.67 -17.87 -29.54
C ASN A 500 -6.84 -18.64 -30.18
N LEU A 501 -8.06 -18.24 -29.83
CA LEU A 501 -9.29 -18.86 -30.33
C LEU A 501 -9.68 -18.32 -31.73
N ASP A 502 -9.22 -17.10 -32.04
CA ASP A 502 -9.43 -16.48 -33.34
C ASP A 502 -8.09 -16.08 -34.01
N ALA A 503 -8.13 -15.88 -35.34
CA ALA A 503 -6.94 -15.49 -36.11
C ALA A 503 -6.44 -14.08 -35.80
N ALA A 504 -7.28 -13.20 -35.25
CA ALA A 504 -6.91 -11.85 -34.90
C ALA A 504 -6.29 -11.75 -33.49
N GLY A 505 -6.28 -12.87 -32.74
CA GLY A 505 -5.75 -12.92 -31.37
C GLY A 505 -6.52 -12.06 -30.33
N ARG A 506 -7.81 -11.80 -30.61
CA ARG A 506 -8.69 -11.04 -29.72
C ARG A 506 -9.29 -11.88 -28.60
N ASN A 507 -9.42 -13.18 -28.88
CA ASN A 507 -9.99 -14.16 -27.97
C ASN A 507 -8.92 -15.19 -27.63
N MET A 508 -8.66 -15.38 -26.35
CA MET A 508 -7.59 -16.23 -25.89
C MET A 508 -8.00 -16.94 -24.59
N LEU A 509 -7.62 -18.20 -24.48
CA LEU A 509 -7.58 -18.93 -23.21
C LEU A 509 -6.14 -19.14 -22.78
N TYR A 510 -5.90 -19.15 -21.49
CA TYR A 510 -4.57 -19.37 -20.94
C TYR A 510 -4.60 -20.19 -19.65
N PHE A 511 -3.49 -20.85 -19.40
CA PHE A 511 -3.13 -21.50 -18.16
C PHE A 511 -1.81 -20.92 -17.69
N SER A 512 -1.64 -20.67 -16.39
CA SER A 512 -0.36 -20.30 -15.80
C SER A 512 -0.13 -20.97 -14.46
N ALA A 513 1.15 -21.25 -14.16
CA ALA A 513 1.62 -21.73 -12.87
C ALA A 513 2.87 -20.95 -12.48
N SER A 514 2.95 -20.47 -11.23
CA SER A 514 4.06 -19.65 -10.78
C SER A 514 4.28 -19.74 -9.27
N LYS A 515 5.56 -19.60 -8.85
CA LYS A 515 5.95 -19.41 -7.46
C LYS A 515 6.17 -17.92 -7.19
N GLY A 516 5.66 -17.42 -6.08
CA GLY A 516 5.96 -16.12 -5.53
C GLY A 516 6.57 -16.23 -4.15
N TYR A 517 7.23 -15.17 -3.69
CA TYR A 517 7.70 -15.10 -2.32
C TYR A 517 7.63 -13.69 -1.76
N LYS A 518 7.64 -13.62 -0.44
CA LYS A 518 7.79 -12.42 0.35
C LYS A 518 9.01 -12.62 1.24
N ALA A 519 9.89 -11.63 1.28
CA ALA A 519 11.16 -11.73 1.99
C ALA A 519 10.97 -11.94 3.49
N GLY A 520 11.90 -12.66 4.11
CA GLY A 520 12.07 -12.74 5.54
C GLY A 520 12.73 -11.49 6.12
N GLY A 521 12.90 -11.43 7.43
CA GLY A 521 13.50 -10.29 8.10
C GLY A 521 13.51 -10.39 9.62
N PHE A 522 13.52 -9.22 10.27
CA PHE A 522 13.53 -9.10 11.72
C PHE A 522 12.39 -8.20 12.19
N ASN A 523 11.75 -8.61 13.27
CA ASN A 523 10.60 -7.96 13.89
C ASN A 523 11.06 -6.87 14.88
N THR A 524 10.98 -5.61 14.46
CA THR A 524 11.41 -4.47 15.27
C THR A 524 10.40 -4.07 16.36
N GLN A 525 9.15 -4.51 16.27
CA GLN A 525 8.11 -4.19 17.25
C GLN A 525 8.21 -5.01 18.54
N MET A 526 9.01 -6.08 18.55
CA MET A 526 9.20 -6.94 19.71
C MET A 526 10.21 -6.40 20.74
N PHE A 527 10.96 -5.36 20.42
CA PHE A 527 12.03 -4.89 21.31
C PHE A 527 11.53 -4.23 22.60
N SER A 528 10.32 -3.68 22.65
CA SER A 528 9.69 -3.29 23.90
C SER A 528 9.43 -4.49 24.82
N GLU A 529 9.01 -5.63 24.24
CA GLU A 529 8.83 -6.89 24.97
C GLU A 529 10.18 -7.48 25.43
N VAL A 530 11.21 -7.41 24.59
CA VAL A 530 12.58 -7.81 24.96
C VAL A 530 13.04 -7.04 26.20
N LEU A 531 12.89 -5.72 26.22
CA LEU A 531 13.27 -4.90 27.37
C LEU A 531 12.44 -5.22 28.62
N GLN A 532 11.14 -5.41 28.50
CA GLN A 532 10.29 -5.82 29.62
C GLN A 532 10.70 -7.19 30.18
N ARG A 533 11.04 -8.15 29.31
CA ARG A 533 11.55 -9.47 29.76
C ARG A 533 12.93 -9.38 30.40
N ARG A 534 13.82 -8.48 29.90
CA ARG A 534 15.13 -8.22 30.57
C ARG A 534 14.91 -7.60 31.95
N LEU A 535 13.95 -6.70 32.11
CA LEU A 535 13.55 -6.15 33.41
C LEU A 535 13.07 -7.27 34.34
N LYS A 536 12.13 -8.11 33.91
CA LYS A 536 11.63 -9.26 34.67
C LYS A 536 12.77 -10.23 35.06
N LYS A 537 13.76 -10.44 34.18
CA LYS A 537 14.94 -11.26 34.47
C LYS A 537 15.78 -10.68 35.62
N GLN A 538 16.01 -9.36 35.64
CA GLN A 538 16.71 -8.70 36.76
C GLN A 538 15.95 -8.82 38.09
N MET A 539 14.63 -8.92 38.02
CA MET A 539 13.76 -9.18 39.19
C MET A 539 13.69 -10.68 39.56
N GLY A 540 14.41 -11.56 38.85
CA GLY A 540 14.38 -13.01 39.09
C GLY A 540 13.12 -13.73 38.57
N LEU A 541 12.33 -13.08 37.71
CA LEU A 541 10.99 -13.52 37.27
C LEU A 541 10.95 -14.12 35.86
N SER A 542 12.07 -14.13 35.12
CA SER A 542 12.10 -14.56 33.73
C SER A 542 13.41 -15.27 33.41
N GLN A 543 13.38 -16.17 32.40
CA GLN A 543 14.55 -16.86 31.86
C GLN A 543 15.24 -16.03 30.76
N GLU A 544 16.40 -16.52 30.31
CA GLU A 544 17.13 -15.95 29.18
C GLU A 544 16.33 -16.09 27.87
N ILE A 545 16.49 -15.12 26.98
CA ILE A 545 15.76 -15.07 25.71
C ILE A 545 16.79 -15.09 24.58
N ASP A 546 16.58 -15.94 23.61
CA ASP A 546 17.24 -15.84 22.31
C ASP A 546 16.52 -14.77 21.46
N ILE A 547 17.18 -13.63 21.26
CA ILE A 547 16.62 -12.50 20.53
C ILE A 547 16.52 -12.82 19.03
N ASP A 548 17.45 -13.59 18.48
CA ASP A 548 17.40 -13.98 17.07
C ASP A 548 16.16 -14.87 16.80
N GLU A 549 15.90 -15.86 17.67
CA GLU A 549 14.72 -16.71 17.56
C GLU A 549 13.41 -15.93 17.73
N LEU A 550 13.37 -14.97 18.66
CA LEU A 550 12.18 -14.16 18.93
C LEU A 550 11.87 -13.16 17.82
N CYS A 551 12.92 -12.59 17.21
CA CYS A 551 12.76 -11.47 16.28
C CYS A 551 12.80 -11.88 14.80
N ALA A 552 13.46 -12.98 14.44
CA ALA A 552 13.59 -13.42 13.07
C ALA A 552 12.30 -14.05 12.54
N TYR A 553 12.01 -13.81 11.27
CA TYR A 553 10.97 -14.53 10.52
C TYR A 553 11.48 -14.90 9.13
N ASP A 554 11.03 -16.06 8.65
CA ASP A 554 11.45 -16.65 7.38
C ASP A 554 10.63 -16.15 6.19
N PRO A 555 11.10 -16.33 4.95
CA PRO A 555 10.33 -16.02 3.75
C PRO A 555 9.01 -16.80 3.68
N GLU A 556 7.98 -16.10 3.23
CA GLU A 556 6.67 -16.67 2.89
C GLU A 556 6.64 -17.03 1.40
N HIS A 557 6.07 -18.17 1.05
CA HIS A 557 6.00 -18.67 -0.31
C HIS A 557 4.57 -18.89 -0.77
N SER A 558 4.25 -18.54 -2.02
CA SER A 558 2.99 -18.85 -2.66
C SER A 558 3.18 -19.69 -3.93
N TYR A 559 2.34 -20.70 -4.12
CA TYR A 559 2.23 -21.49 -5.33
C TYR A 559 0.86 -21.22 -5.94
N ASN A 560 0.85 -20.64 -7.13
CA ASN A 560 -0.36 -20.24 -7.82
C ASN A 560 -0.56 -21.03 -9.09
N VAL A 561 -1.81 -21.46 -9.31
CA VAL A 561 -2.29 -22.02 -10.58
C VAL A 561 -3.50 -21.20 -11.02
N GLU A 562 -3.52 -20.80 -12.29
CA GLU A 562 -4.56 -19.96 -12.85
C GLU A 562 -4.99 -20.45 -14.23
N LEU A 563 -6.30 -20.47 -14.45
CA LEU A 563 -6.93 -20.67 -15.76
C LEU A 563 -7.76 -19.43 -16.08
N GLY A 564 -7.53 -18.79 -17.23
CA GLY A 564 -8.25 -17.57 -17.56
C GLY A 564 -8.43 -17.39 -19.07
N GLY A 565 -9.06 -16.27 -19.40
CA GLY A 565 -9.26 -15.90 -20.80
C GLY A 565 -9.62 -14.44 -20.98
N HIS A 566 -9.27 -13.93 -22.16
CA HIS A 566 -9.59 -12.60 -22.65
C HIS A 566 -10.51 -12.72 -23.87
N PHE A 567 -11.61 -12.00 -23.85
CA PHE A 567 -12.66 -12.09 -24.89
C PHE A 567 -13.04 -10.70 -25.38
N SER A 568 -13.24 -10.58 -26.70
CA SER A 568 -13.70 -9.34 -27.32
C SER A 568 -14.53 -9.65 -28.57
N THR A 569 -15.65 -8.97 -28.73
CA THR A 569 -16.42 -9.00 -29.99
C THR A 569 -15.64 -8.35 -31.12
N ASN A 570 -15.99 -8.71 -32.37
CA ASN A 570 -15.31 -8.18 -33.57
C ASN A 570 -15.37 -6.66 -33.69
N ASP A 571 -16.46 -6.05 -33.22
CA ASP A 571 -16.68 -4.60 -33.23
C ASP A 571 -16.13 -3.90 -31.96
N GLY A 572 -15.54 -4.66 -31.02
CA GLY A 572 -15.02 -4.12 -29.77
C GLY A 572 -16.07 -3.56 -28.80
N LYS A 573 -17.37 -3.80 -29.06
CA LYS A 573 -18.43 -3.30 -28.18
C LYS A 573 -18.53 -4.05 -26.87
N PHE A 574 -18.13 -5.30 -26.83
CA PHE A 574 -18.07 -6.10 -25.63
C PHE A 574 -16.68 -6.65 -25.43
N THR A 575 -16.15 -6.47 -24.21
CA THR A 575 -14.88 -7.07 -23.77
C THR A 575 -15.07 -7.68 -22.41
N ALA A 576 -14.48 -8.85 -22.19
CA ALA A 576 -14.52 -9.54 -20.90
C ALA A 576 -13.19 -10.23 -20.63
N ASP A 577 -12.77 -10.23 -19.38
CA ASP A 577 -11.63 -10.95 -18.84
C ASP A 577 -12.12 -11.78 -17.66
N ALA A 578 -11.83 -13.07 -17.67
CA ALA A 578 -12.25 -14.02 -16.63
C ALA A 578 -11.07 -14.87 -16.19
N SER A 579 -10.99 -15.18 -14.90
CA SER A 579 -10.00 -16.11 -14.38
C SER A 579 -10.52 -16.91 -13.18
N LEU A 580 -10.01 -18.12 -13.04
CA LEU A 580 -10.11 -19.00 -11.89
C LEU A 580 -8.70 -19.19 -11.33
N PHE A 581 -8.53 -19.08 -10.04
CA PHE A 581 -7.23 -19.21 -9.39
C PHE A 581 -7.28 -20.15 -8.20
N TYR A 582 -6.15 -20.79 -7.93
CA TYR A 582 -5.86 -21.56 -6.73
C TYR A 582 -4.47 -21.20 -6.24
N ILE A 583 -4.35 -20.84 -4.96
CA ILE A 583 -3.11 -20.42 -4.31
C ILE A 583 -2.95 -21.24 -3.04
N GLU A 584 -1.79 -21.87 -2.89
CA GLU A 584 -1.32 -22.44 -1.63
C GLU A 584 -0.19 -21.56 -1.11
N CYS A 585 -0.29 -21.12 0.14
CA CYS A 585 0.72 -20.30 0.80
C CYS A 585 1.33 -21.10 1.95
N VAL A 586 2.65 -21.09 2.04
CA VAL A 586 3.44 -21.82 3.06
C VAL A 586 4.27 -20.81 3.83
N ASN A 587 4.43 -21.01 5.13
CA ASN A 587 5.10 -20.10 6.05
C ASN A 587 4.51 -18.67 5.99
N GLN A 588 3.19 -18.56 5.95
CA GLN A 588 2.54 -17.27 5.86
C GLN A 588 2.93 -16.37 7.04
N GLN A 589 3.41 -15.19 6.73
CA GLN A 589 3.77 -14.17 7.72
C GLN A 589 2.49 -13.49 8.24
N LEU A 590 2.15 -13.74 9.49
CA LEU A 590 1.02 -13.15 10.19
C LEU A 590 1.47 -12.32 11.37
N THR A 591 0.69 -11.30 11.68
CA THR A 591 0.91 -10.45 12.85
C THR A 591 0.02 -10.96 13.99
N ILE A 592 0.62 -11.37 15.08
CA ILE A 592 -0.06 -11.83 16.29
C ILE A 592 0.39 -11.00 17.51
N PHE A 593 -0.37 -11.06 18.60
CA PHE A 593 0.10 -10.68 19.92
C PHE A 593 0.63 -11.94 20.62
N PRO A 594 1.84 -11.95 21.17
CA PRO A 594 2.41 -13.12 21.84
C PRO A 594 1.58 -13.63 23.00
N ASP A 595 0.97 -12.71 23.76
CA ASP A 595 0.03 -12.98 24.85
C ASP A 595 -0.97 -11.83 24.99
N GLU A 596 -2.04 -12.02 25.82
CA GLU A 596 -3.12 -11.04 26.01
C GLU A 596 -2.66 -9.71 26.63
N ASN A 597 -1.53 -9.71 27.35
CA ASN A 597 -0.97 -8.54 28.03
C ASN A 597 0.21 -7.94 27.25
N SER A 598 0.54 -8.51 26.08
CA SER A 598 1.65 -8.02 25.26
C SER A 598 1.32 -6.65 24.66
N THR A 599 2.25 -5.71 24.81
CA THR A 599 2.16 -4.38 24.19
C THR A 599 2.73 -4.35 22.78
N GLY A 600 3.55 -5.37 22.42
CA GLY A 600 4.19 -5.53 21.12
C GLY A 600 3.44 -6.53 20.23
N ARG A 601 3.44 -6.26 18.93
CA ARG A 601 2.96 -7.20 17.91
C ARG A 601 4.13 -7.95 17.32
N MET A 602 3.97 -9.25 17.12
CA MET A 602 4.99 -10.11 16.53
C MET A 602 4.56 -10.55 15.14
N MET A 603 5.50 -10.47 14.19
CA MET A 603 5.40 -11.19 12.94
C MET A 603 5.87 -12.63 13.18
N THR A 604 5.03 -13.59 12.86
CA THR A 604 5.38 -15.01 12.94
C THR A 604 5.07 -15.70 11.61
N ASN A 605 5.78 -16.79 11.34
CA ASN A 605 5.44 -17.67 10.24
C ASN A 605 4.33 -18.62 10.70
N ALA A 606 3.09 -18.30 10.35
CA ALA A 606 1.96 -19.19 10.53
C ALA A 606 2.08 -20.36 9.55
N GLY A 607 1.48 -21.51 9.86
CA GLY A 607 1.59 -22.72 9.06
C GLY A 607 1.27 -22.56 7.57
N ARG A 608 0.06 -23.00 7.14
CA ARG A 608 -0.32 -22.99 5.72
C ARG A 608 -1.67 -22.34 5.52
N THR A 609 -1.82 -21.64 4.40
CA THR A 609 -3.11 -21.09 3.99
C THR A 609 -3.42 -21.45 2.55
N ARG A 610 -4.70 -21.49 2.23
CA ARG A 610 -5.20 -21.77 0.89
C ARG A 610 -6.21 -20.71 0.49
N SER A 611 -6.04 -20.21 -0.73
CA SER A 611 -7.01 -19.32 -1.37
C SER A 611 -7.42 -19.85 -2.74
N PHE A 612 -8.70 -19.82 -3.05
CA PHE A 612 -9.19 -20.07 -4.40
C PHE A 612 -10.36 -19.14 -4.70
N GLY A 613 -10.59 -18.87 -5.98
CA GLY A 613 -11.66 -17.97 -6.34
C GLY A 613 -11.81 -17.77 -7.85
N ALA A 614 -12.69 -16.81 -8.15
CA ALA A 614 -13.02 -16.43 -9.52
C ALA A 614 -13.01 -14.92 -9.66
N GLU A 615 -12.64 -14.45 -10.83
CA GLU A 615 -12.60 -13.04 -11.21
C GLU A 615 -13.26 -12.85 -12.57
N LEU A 616 -14.02 -11.78 -12.68
CA LEU A 616 -14.66 -11.35 -13.93
C LEU A 616 -14.56 -9.84 -14.04
N SER A 617 -14.12 -9.33 -15.18
CA SER A 617 -14.21 -7.91 -15.54
C SER A 617 -14.82 -7.81 -16.93
N ALA A 618 -15.77 -6.91 -17.11
CA ALA A 618 -16.42 -6.74 -18.43
C ALA A 618 -16.69 -5.25 -18.70
N THR A 619 -16.62 -4.91 -19.99
CA THR A 619 -17.06 -3.60 -20.50
C THR A 619 -17.98 -3.85 -21.69
N ALA A 620 -19.17 -3.27 -21.64
CA ALA A 620 -20.17 -3.34 -22.70
C ALA A 620 -20.55 -1.94 -23.18
N ARG A 621 -20.38 -1.66 -24.46
CA ARG A 621 -20.92 -0.47 -25.12
C ARG A 621 -22.34 -0.81 -25.59
N LEU A 622 -23.32 -0.47 -24.74
CA LEU A 622 -24.75 -0.76 -24.98
C LEU A 622 -25.32 0.11 -26.10
N ALA A 623 -24.80 1.35 -26.23
CA ALA A 623 -25.05 2.27 -27.32
C ALA A 623 -23.80 3.12 -27.57
N ASN A 624 -23.79 3.91 -28.66
CA ASN A 624 -22.65 4.80 -28.95
C ASN A 624 -22.35 5.79 -27.80
N THR A 625 -23.35 6.10 -26.98
CA THR A 625 -23.28 7.04 -25.87
C THR A 625 -23.39 6.36 -24.51
N LEU A 626 -23.65 5.05 -24.43
CA LEU A 626 -23.92 4.34 -23.19
C LEU A 626 -22.92 3.18 -22.98
N VAL A 627 -22.15 3.26 -21.91
CA VAL A 627 -21.16 2.24 -21.54
C VAL A 627 -21.44 1.71 -20.16
N LEU A 628 -21.47 0.39 -20.03
CA LEU A 628 -21.52 -0.35 -18.78
C LEU A 628 -20.16 -1.00 -18.52
N ARG A 629 -19.59 -0.80 -17.34
CA ARG A 629 -18.41 -1.50 -16.85
C ARG A 629 -18.75 -2.23 -15.56
N GLY A 630 -18.25 -3.45 -15.42
CA GLY A 630 -18.45 -4.24 -14.21
C GLY A 630 -17.24 -5.09 -13.91
N SER A 631 -17.01 -5.32 -12.62
CA SER A 631 -16.05 -6.30 -12.13
C SER A 631 -16.63 -7.03 -10.92
N TYR A 632 -16.32 -8.31 -10.80
CA TYR A 632 -16.69 -9.14 -9.68
C TYR A 632 -15.53 -10.07 -9.33
N GLY A 633 -15.27 -10.19 -8.03
CA GLY A 633 -14.29 -11.11 -7.49
C GLY A 633 -14.87 -11.92 -6.33
N TYR A 634 -14.65 -13.22 -6.37
CA TYR A 634 -14.92 -14.13 -5.27
C TYR A 634 -13.61 -14.73 -4.77
N THR A 635 -13.42 -14.74 -3.46
CA THR A 635 -12.24 -15.32 -2.79
C THR A 635 -12.67 -16.17 -1.59
N ASN A 636 -12.16 -17.40 -1.54
CA ASN A 636 -12.24 -18.28 -0.39
C ASN A 636 -10.83 -18.53 0.13
N ALA A 637 -10.42 -17.70 1.10
CA ALA A 637 -9.08 -17.76 1.70
C ALA A 637 -9.21 -18.25 3.15
N LYS A 638 -8.54 -19.36 3.49
CA LYS A 638 -8.65 -20.04 4.78
C LYS A 638 -7.31 -20.54 5.28
N PHE A 639 -7.18 -20.60 6.60
CA PHE A 639 -6.09 -21.32 7.25
C PHE A 639 -6.22 -22.82 6.98
N ARG A 640 -5.15 -23.45 6.58
CA ARG A 640 -4.98 -24.90 6.51
C ARG A 640 -4.38 -25.43 7.81
N GLU A 641 -3.36 -24.75 8.29
CA GLU A 641 -2.58 -25.06 9.48
C GLU A 641 -2.25 -23.72 10.15
N PHE A 642 -2.82 -23.44 11.28
CA PHE A 642 -2.48 -22.27 12.10
C PHE A 642 -2.93 -22.51 13.53
N GLU A 643 -1.99 -22.41 14.45
CA GLU A 643 -2.22 -22.49 15.89
C GLU A 643 -1.54 -21.30 16.58
N SER A 644 -2.23 -20.64 17.47
CA SER A 644 -1.71 -19.50 18.25
C SER A 644 -2.40 -19.48 19.61
N GLY A 645 -1.62 -19.27 20.69
CA GLY A 645 -2.16 -19.27 22.05
C GLY A 645 -2.88 -20.58 22.45
N GLY A 646 -2.47 -21.73 21.90
CA GLY A 646 -3.09 -23.02 22.14
C GLY A 646 -4.44 -23.24 21.44
N VAL A 647 -4.88 -22.30 20.57
CA VAL A 647 -6.10 -22.39 19.79
C VAL A 647 -5.78 -22.74 18.34
N ASN A 648 -6.45 -23.76 17.80
CA ASN A 648 -6.32 -24.14 16.39
C ASN A 648 -7.37 -23.41 15.54
N TYR A 649 -6.89 -22.61 14.58
CA TYR A 649 -7.70 -21.81 13.66
C TYR A 649 -7.87 -22.45 12.27
N ALA A 650 -7.46 -23.69 12.07
CA ALA A 650 -7.59 -24.39 10.79
C ALA A 650 -9.06 -24.43 10.32
N GLY A 651 -9.29 -24.06 9.06
CA GLY A 651 -10.64 -23.96 8.48
C GLY A 651 -11.28 -22.56 8.58
N ASN A 652 -10.78 -21.68 9.44
CA ASN A 652 -11.24 -20.29 9.55
C ASN A 652 -10.77 -19.45 8.37
N PHE A 653 -11.51 -18.38 8.07
CA PHE A 653 -11.14 -17.43 7.02
C PHE A 653 -10.00 -16.53 7.48
N ILE A 654 -9.13 -16.17 6.54
CA ILE A 654 -8.05 -15.21 6.76
C ILE A 654 -8.65 -13.83 7.05
N PRO A 655 -8.25 -13.15 8.13
CA PRO A 655 -8.73 -11.81 8.46
C PRO A 655 -8.42 -10.76 7.38
N TYR A 656 -9.22 -9.69 7.37
CA TYR A 656 -9.08 -8.50 6.51
C TYR A 656 -9.27 -8.74 5.01
N ALA A 657 -9.49 -9.95 4.55
CA ALA A 657 -9.70 -10.29 3.15
C ALA A 657 -11.20 -10.39 2.83
N PRO A 658 -11.75 -9.55 1.93
CA PRO A 658 -13.14 -9.66 1.50
C PRO A 658 -13.41 -10.96 0.76
N LYS A 659 -14.54 -11.62 1.07
CA LYS A 659 -14.98 -12.80 0.31
C LYS A 659 -15.51 -12.45 -1.07
N ASN A 660 -16.07 -11.27 -1.22
CA ASN A 660 -16.63 -10.77 -2.46
C ASN A 660 -16.20 -9.32 -2.66
N SER A 661 -15.88 -8.96 -3.88
CA SER A 661 -15.70 -7.60 -4.35
C SER A 661 -16.57 -7.36 -5.59
N LEU A 662 -17.22 -6.21 -5.67
CA LEU A 662 -18.10 -5.84 -6.76
C LEU A 662 -17.88 -4.38 -7.15
N SER A 663 -17.78 -4.10 -8.43
CA SER A 663 -17.89 -2.77 -8.99
C SER A 663 -18.79 -2.80 -10.21
N LEU A 664 -19.73 -1.88 -10.29
CA LEU A 664 -20.61 -1.70 -11.44
C LEU A 664 -20.72 -0.20 -11.73
N ARG A 665 -20.53 0.21 -12.98
CA ARG A 665 -20.58 1.60 -13.39
C ARG A 665 -21.26 1.77 -14.74
N LEU A 666 -22.26 2.62 -14.77
CA LEU A 666 -22.97 3.05 -15.97
C LEU A 666 -22.55 4.49 -16.31
N MET A 667 -22.18 4.72 -17.55
CA MET A 667 -21.79 6.04 -18.06
C MET A 667 -22.63 6.37 -19.32
N GLN A 668 -23.36 7.48 -19.26
CA GLN A 668 -24.11 8.03 -20.37
C GLN A 668 -23.46 9.32 -20.82
N THR A 669 -23.10 9.43 -22.09
CA THR A 669 -22.62 10.64 -22.72
C THR A 669 -23.78 11.30 -23.49
N VAL A 670 -24.02 12.57 -23.24
CA VAL A 670 -25.01 13.38 -23.94
C VAL A 670 -24.27 14.47 -24.71
N PRO A 671 -24.19 14.40 -26.04
CA PRO A 671 -23.54 15.45 -26.83
C PRO A 671 -24.44 16.72 -26.87
N PHE A 672 -23.81 17.89 -26.82
CA PHE A 672 -24.47 19.17 -27.00
C PHE A 672 -24.05 19.81 -28.32
N ARG A 673 -24.95 20.58 -28.91
CA ARG A 673 -24.68 21.47 -30.06
C ARG A 673 -24.50 22.90 -29.57
N SER A 674 -23.52 23.16 -28.75
CA SER A 674 -23.18 24.45 -28.17
C SER A 674 -21.74 24.79 -28.46
N GLN A 675 -21.41 26.04 -28.66
CA GLN A 675 -20.03 26.51 -28.82
C GLN A 675 -19.28 26.55 -27.48
N TRP A 676 -19.95 26.31 -26.34
CA TRP A 676 -19.34 26.34 -25.01
C TRP A 676 -19.23 24.97 -24.36
N ILE A 677 -20.16 24.06 -24.66
CA ILE A 677 -20.25 22.72 -24.06
C ILE A 677 -20.34 21.70 -25.18
N ASP A 678 -19.35 20.81 -25.27
CA ASP A 678 -19.33 19.74 -26.26
C ASP A 678 -20.21 18.56 -25.83
N ARG A 679 -20.16 18.23 -24.54
CA ARG A 679 -20.92 17.09 -23.99
C ARG A 679 -21.09 17.16 -22.49
N MET A 680 -22.05 16.40 -22.00
CA MET A 680 -22.24 16.05 -20.61
C MET A 680 -22.03 14.54 -20.45
N VAL A 681 -21.34 14.12 -19.40
CA VAL A 681 -21.20 12.73 -19.03
C VAL A 681 -21.85 12.49 -17.66
N LEU A 682 -22.87 11.66 -17.66
CA LEU A 682 -23.49 11.18 -16.43
C LEU A 682 -22.85 9.84 -16.04
N SER A 683 -22.43 9.70 -14.81
CA SER A 683 -21.86 8.45 -14.30
C SER A 683 -22.52 8.08 -12.98
N VAL A 684 -23.00 6.82 -12.89
CA VAL A 684 -23.49 6.23 -11.67
C VAL A 684 -22.73 4.92 -11.46
N GLY A 685 -22.19 4.73 -10.26
CA GLY A 685 -21.42 3.54 -9.90
C GLY A 685 -21.85 2.99 -8.55
N ALA A 686 -21.79 1.67 -8.40
CA ALA A 686 -21.92 0.96 -7.15
C ALA A 686 -20.67 0.12 -6.90
N MET A 687 -20.10 0.24 -5.72
CA MET A 687 -18.91 -0.52 -5.32
C MET A 687 -19.21 -1.22 -4.00
N GLY A 688 -18.80 -2.48 -3.86
CA GLY A 688 -19.08 -3.24 -2.66
C GLY A 688 -17.97 -4.23 -2.31
N ALA A 689 -17.84 -4.52 -1.03
CA ALA A 689 -16.92 -5.51 -0.51
C ALA A 689 -17.57 -6.27 0.68
N GLY A 690 -17.09 -7.49 0.94
CA GLY A 690 -17.51 -8.28 2.10
C GLY A 690 -17.91 -9.71 1.73
N ARG A 691 -18.17 -10.60 2.68
CA ARG A 691 -17.97 -10.49 4.13
C ARG A 691 -16.48 -10.36 4.44
N ILE A 692 -16.09 -9.55 5.42
CA ILE A 692 -14.72 -9.42 5.91
C ILE A 692 -14.71 -9.88 7.36
N TYR A 693 -13.90 -10.85 7.70
CA TYR A 693 -13.61 -11.22 9.08
C TYR A 693 -12.45 -10.40 9.61
N TRP A 694 -12.51 -10.02 10.89
CA TRP A 694 -11.51 -9.11 11.45
C TRP A 694 -10.49 -9.80 12.34
N ASN A 695 -10.76 -11.01 12.79
CA ASN A 695 -9.89 -11.82 13.65
C ASN A 695 -9.84 -13.28 13.21
N GLU A 696 -8.91 -14.03 13.75
CA GLU A 696 -8.61 -15.41 13.39
C GLU A 696 -9.73 -16.38 13.84
N SER A 697 -10.47 -16.04 14.91
CA SER A 697 -11.65 -16.81 15.40
C SER A 697 -12.87 -16.66 14.49
N ASN A 698 -12.91 -15.63 13.66
CA ASN A 698 -14.02 -15.29 12.75
C ASN A 698 -15.34 -14.93 13.46
N ASP A 699 -15.29 -14.51 14.70
CA ASP A 699 -16.47 -14.10 15.48
C ASP A 699 -16.85 -12.63 15.24
N VAL A 700 -15.88 -11.79 14.82
CA VAL A 700 -16.12 -10.40 14.46
C VAL A 700 -16.02 -10.23 12.93
N SER A 701 -17.06 -9.67 12.32
CA SER A 701 -17.06 -9.49 10.86
C SER A 701 -17.83 -8.24 10.41
N GLN A 702 -17.43 -7.69 9.26
CA GLN A 702 -18.19 -6.73 8.47
C GLN A 702 -19.01 -7.51 7.42
N PRO A 703 -20.35 -7.43 7.43
CA PRO A 703 -21.18 -7.95 6.35
C PRO A 703 -20.86 -7.28 5.01
N PHE A 704 -21.37 -7.84 3.90
CA PHE A 704 -21.27 -7.17 2.61
C PHE A 704 -21.91 -5.78 2.69
N TYR A 705 -21.19 -4.77 2.19
CA TYR A 705 -21.68 -3.40 2.06
C TYR A 705 -21.50 -2.91 0.62
N ALA A 706 -22.31 -1.94 0.21
CA ALA A 706 -22.20 -1.29 -1.08
C ALA A 706 -22.27 0.23 -0.93
N LEU A 707 -21.43 0.93 -1.69
CA LEU A 707 -21.32 2.38 -1.75
C LEU A 707 -21.78 2.86 -3.13
N LEU A 708 -22.70 3.80 -3.17
CA LEU A 708 -23.16 4.42 -4.40
C LEU A 708 -22.36 5.69 -4.70
N GLU A 709 -21.89 5.82 -5.93
CA GLU A 709 -21.24 7.03 -6.44
C GLU A 709 -22.03 7.61 -7.61
N ALA A 710 -22.07 8.93 -7.71
CA ALA A 710 -22.65 9.60 -8.86
C ALA A 710 -21.81 10.82 -9.25
N SER A 711 -21.76 11.13 -10.54
CA SER A 711 -21.15 12.37 -11.03
C SER A 711 -21.81 12.86 -12.32
N VAL A 712 -21.79 14.18 -12.47
CA VAL A 712 -22.16 14.88 -13.68
C VAL A 712 -20.99 15.72 -14.11
N ARG A 713 -20.49 15.48 -15.32
CA ARG A 713 -19.37 16.19 -15.91
C ARG A 713 -19.79 16.92 -17.14
N PHE A 714 -19.52 18.23 -17.19
CA PHE A 714 -19.62 19.05 -18.36
C PHE A 714 -18.24 19.24 -18.97
N GLU A 715 -18.11 19.02 -20.27
CA GLU A 715 -16.85 19.16 -21.00
C GLU A 715 -17.04 20.15 -22.16
N GLY A 716 -16.13 21.11 -22.24
CA GLY A 716 -15.86 21.91 -23.44
C GLY A 716 -14.49 21.58 -23.99
N GLU A 717 -14.05 22.25 -25.04
CA GLU A 717 -12.80 21.99 -25.75
C GLU A 717 -11.56 21.99 -24.82
N LYS A 718 -11.46 22.99 -23.94
CA LYS A 718 -10.29 23.23 -23.07
C LYS A 718 -10.59 23.14 -21.57
N TRP A 719 -11.81 22.81 -21.20
CA TRP A 719 -12.22 22.78 -19.80
C TRP A 719 -13.16 21.62 -19.48
N ALA A 720 -13.22 21.25 -18.24
CA ALA A 720 -14.22 20.35 -17.70
C ALA A 720 -14.59 20.74 -16.27
N VAL A 721 -15.87 20.57 -15.93
CA VAL A 721 -16.42 20.77 -14.58
C VAL A 721 -17.17 19.51 -14.17
N ASP A 722 -16.79 18.92 -13.05
CA ASP A 722 -17.45 17.76 -12.45
C ASP A 722 -18.16 18.15 -11.16
N LEU A 723 -19.41 17.76 -11.03
CA LEU A 723 -20.13 17.64 -9.76
C LEU A 723 -20.13 16.17 -9.37
N TRP A 724 -19.69 15.85 -8.16
CA TRP A 724 -19.53 14.46 -7.74
C TRP A 724 -20.05 14.21 -6.32
N CYS A 725 -20.51 12.99 -6.09
CA CYS A 725 -20.93 12.49 -4.79
C CYS A 725 -20.41 11.05 -4.62
N LYS A 726 -19.73 10.76 -3.50
CA LYS A 726 -19.31 9.43 -3.08
C LYS A 726 -20.09 9.01 -1.85
N ASN A 727 -20.37 7.69 -1.73
CA ASN A 727 -21.21 7.12 -0.69
C ASN A 727 -22.56 7.86 -0.58
N ALA A 728 -23.24 8.08 -1.72
CA ALA A 728 -24.45 8.89 -1.83
C ALA A 728 -25.62 8.37 -0.96
N THR A 729 -25.60 7.09 -0.59
CA THR A 729 -26.58 6.47 0.34
C THR A 729 -26.22 6.67 1.80
N ASN A 730 -25.09 7.30 2.10
CA ASN A 730 -24.51 7.44 3.45
C ASN A 730 -24.45 6.10 4.23
N THR A 731 -24.08 5.03 3.50
CA THR A 731 -23.95 3.70 4.07
C THR A 731 -22.88 3.68 5.16
N LYS A 732 -23.23 3.19 6.34
CA LYS A 732 -22.28 2.98 7.44
C LYS A 732 -21.59 1.63 7.26
N TYR A 733 -20.28 1.60 7.33
CA TYR A 733 -19.46 0.39 7.22
C TYR A 733 -18.18 0.56 8.00
N ASN A 734 -17.54 -0.55 8.37
CA ASN A 734 -16.26 -0.56 9.07
C ASN A 734 -15.15 -0.85 8.06
N VAL A 735 -14.04 -0.15 8.19
CA VAL A 735 -12.86 -0.35 7.35
C VAL A 735 -11.75 -1.08 8.09
N PHE A 736 -11.83 -1.08 9.43
CA PHE A 736 -10.84 -1.71 10.29
C PHE A 736 -11.43 -2.07 11.65
N TYR A 737 -10.91 -3.14 12.26
CA TYR A 737 -11.20 -3.57 13.63
C TYR A 737 -9.94 -4.24 14.19
N PHE A 738 -9.69 -4.05 15.47
CA PHE A 738 -8.63 -4.74 16.19
C PHE A 738 -8.92 -4.76 17.69
N GLU A 739 -8.19 -5.62 18.40
CA GLU A 739 -8.20 -5.68 19.86
C GLU A 739 -6.82 -5.24 20.37
N SER A 740 -6.77 -4.49 21.47
CA SER A 740 -5.57 -4.06 22.16
C SER A 740 -5.84 -3.95 23.66
N MET A 741 -4.99 -4.55 24.49
CA MET A 741 -5.11 -4.56 25.96
C MET A 741 -6.50 -4.99 26.46
N GLY A 742 -7.11 -5.98 25.80
CA GLY A 742 -8.46 -6.44 26.10
C GLY A 742 -9.59 -5.49 25.70
N ASN A 743 -9.29 -4.35 25.09
CA ASN A 743 -10.28 -3.41 24.54
C ASN A 743 -10.47 -3.63 23.05
N ARG A 744 -11.65 -3.31 22.55
CA ARG A 744 -12.08 -3.48 21.16
C ARG A 744 -12.27 -2.14 20.49
N PHE A 745 -11.64 -1.98 19.34
CA PHE A 745 -11.66 -0.74 18.57
C PHE A 745 -12.04 -1.00 17.12
N LEU A 746 -12.71 -0.02 16.51
CA LEU A 746 -12.98 -0.03 15.07
C LEU A 746 -12.78 1.34 14.45
N GLN A 747 -12.60 1.36 13.13
CA GLN A 747 -12.68 2.58 12.34
C GLN A 747 -13.84 2.50 11.37
N ARG A 748 -14.65 3.55 11.34
CA ARG A 748 -15.72 3.73 10.36
C ARG A 748 -15.17 4.15 9.01
N GLY A 749 -15.83 3.71 7.95
CA GLY A 749 -15.58 4.23 6.61
C GLY A 749 -16.16 5.64 6.42
N LYS A 750 -15.60 6.39 5.49
CA LYS A 750 -16.00 7.78 5.23
C LYS A 750 -17.51 7.91 4.93
N PRO A 751 -18.20 8.89 5.53
CA PRO A 751 -19.62 9.15 5.27
C PRO A 751 -19.83 9.66 3.82
N MET A 752 -21.05 10.05 3.50
CA MET A 752 -21.34 10.72 2.23
C MET A 752 -20.47 11.97 2.06
N THR A 753 -19.82 12.08 0.91
CA THR A 753 -19.00 13.23 0.53
C THR A 753 -19.38 13.70 -0.86
N GLY A 754 -19.28 15.01 -1.11
CA GLY A 754 -19.55 15.58 -2.42
C GLY A 754 -18.69 16.81 -2.68
N GLY A 755 -18.63 17.23 -3.93
CA GLY A 755 -17.82 18.38 -4.29
C GLY A 755 -17.88 18.75 -5.78
N ILE A 756 -17.07 19.73 -6.11
CA ILE A 756 -16.87 20.24 -7.47
C ILE A 756 -15.39 20.11 -7.85
N ARG A 757 -15.15 19.80 -9.11
CA ARG A 757 -13.82 19.80 -9.73
C ARG A 757 -13.85 20.60 -11.00
N VAL A 758 -12.84 21.44 -11.18
CA VAL A 758 -12.60 22.21 -12.38
C VAL A 758 -11.26 21.81 -12.98
N MET A 759 -11.23 21.58 -14.26
CA MET A 759 -10.01 21.29 -15.02
C MET A 759 -9.94 22.19 -16.24
N ILE A 760 -8.74 22.71 -16.52
CA ILE A 760 -8.45 23.56 -17.66
C ILE A 760 -7.19 23.01 -18.33
N ASN A 761 -7.27 22.81 -19.64
CA ASN A 761 -6.15 22.43 -20.48
C ASN A 761 -5.86 23.60 -21.43
N ILE A 762 -4.67 24.17 -21.32
CA ILE A 762 -4.18 25.26 -22.16
C ILE A 762 -3.11 24.65 -23.05
N LEU A 763 -3.38 24.64 -24.33
CA LEU A 763 -2.44 24.11 -25.34
C LEU A 763 -1.51 25.23 -25.83
#